data_839be87cbcaef7797cd93701ee21550b
#
_entry.id   839be87cbcaef7797cd93701ee21550b
#
_cell.length_a   1.000
_cell.length_b   1.000
_cell.length_c   1.000
_cell.angle_alpha   90.00
_cell.angle_beta   90.00
_cell.angle_gamma   90.00
#
_symmetry.space_group_name_H-M   'P 1'
#
loop_
_entity.id
_entity.type
_entity.pdbx_description
1 polymer ?
#
loop_
_entity_poly.entity_id
_entity_poly.type
_entity_poly.pdbx_seq_one_letter_code
_entity_poly.pdbx_strand_id
1 'polypeptide(L)'
;MKLKKISNQVDLAPTAEKPESHNSGAGVQLSRRDFLRQSGILAGGTALATGLAPGMMKKATAADAPMSGAAKEVRTICTHCSVGCGVIAEVKNGVWTGQEPAFDHPFNRGAHCAKGAAVREHGHGERRLKYPTKLVDGKWQKVSWDEALNDIGDQLLKIREQAGPDSVYWLGSAKFNNEQAYLYRKFAAMWGTNNIDHQARICHSTTVAGVANTWGYGAMTNSYNDIHKSKAILLIGANPAEAHPVSLQHIFKGKEENNAPVIVIDPRFTRTAAHADHFLRIRPGTDVPIIWGMLYHIFKNGWEDKEYIRQRVYGMDEVKAEVAKWTPDEVERVTGVPENQVYAAAKAMADNRPGTFIWCMGGTQHTIGNNNTRAYCAFQLALGNIGVSGGGANIFRGHDNVQGATDLGVLADTLPGYYGLAPGSWGHWARVWDLDLDWIKGRFDNVAYDKGGKEYIGEHDEKDNATPVMNTKGIPVSRWIDGVLEDKENIAQRDTVRAMFMWGHAPNSQTRGPEMKKAMEKLDLLVVVDPYPTVSAVMHDRTDGVYLLPACTQFETYGSVTASNRSLQWRDKVIDPLFESLPDHTIMYKLAKKLGFEEQLFKNIKVDGEEPLIEDITREFNRGMWTIGYTGQSPERMKLHQQHWGTFDFTSLKAEGGPADGDFYGMPWPSWGTPEMKHPGTPNLYDTSSPVADGGLTFRARFGVEHNGVNLLAENSYSVGSEIKDGYPEFTADMLKKLGWWDDLSADEKAMAEGKNWKTDLSGGIQRVAIKHGCAPFGNAKARAVVWTFPDPVPIHREPLYTSRRDLVEKYPTYEDRKSFWRLPTRYGSIQAKDYSTDFPIILTSGRLVEYEGGGDETRSNPWLAELQQDMFVEIHPRD
;
A
#
# COMPACT_ATOMS: atom_id res chain seq x y z
N MET A 1 25.52 1.02 25.22
CA MET A 1 24.33 1.67 25.80
C MET A 1 23.93 0.90 27.04
N LYS A 2 23.97 1.50 28.23
CA LYS A 2 23.63 0.78 29.49
C LYS A 2 22.10 0.86 29.68
N LEU A 3 21.44 -0.30 29.70
CA LEU A 3 20.01 -0.38 30.02
C LEU A 3 19.75 0.03 31.46
N LYS A 4 18.82 0.93 31.69
CA LYS A 4 18.37 1.35 33.00
C LYS A 4 17.15 0.56 33.42
N LYS A 5 17.20 -0.15 34.53
CA LYS A 5 16.08 -0.89 35.09
C LYS A 5 15.17 0.09 35.83
N ILE A 6 13.91 0.19 35.39
CA ILE A 6 12.87 0.95 36.11
C ILE A 6 12.00 -0.09 36.84
N SER A 7 12.04 -0.07 38.16
CA SER A 7 11.13 -0.87 38.98
C SER A 7 9.99 0.02 39.45
N ASN A 8 8.79 -0.29 39.07
CA ASN A 8 7.58 0.31 39.62
C ASN A 8 7.22 -0.42 40.91
N GLN A 9 7.63 0.10 42.06
CA GLN A 9 6.96 -0.18 43.32
C GLN A 9 5.86 0.88 43.49
N VAL A 10 4.62 0.43 43.39
CA VAL A 10 3.46 1.25 43.76
C VAL A 10 3.20 0.99 45.25
N ASP A 11 3.56 1.93 46.10
CA ASP A 11 3.10 1.95 47.47
C ASP A 11 1.64 2.40 47.52
N LEU A 12 0.79 1.49 47.93
CA LEU A 12 -0.65 1.77 48.22
C LEU A 12 -0.74 2.48 49.58
N ALA A 13 -1.06 3.76 49.55
CA ALA A 13 -1.46 4.50 50.76
C ALA A 13 -2.97 4.29 51.08
N PRO A 14 -3.35 4.34 52.34
CA PRO A 14 -4.67 3.88 52.80
C PRO A 14 -5.82 4.85 52.46
N THR A 15 -6.98 4.24 52.23
CA THR A 15 -8.27 4.84 51.94
C THR A 15 -8.73 5.88 52.95
N ALA A 16 -9.07 7.08 52.49
CA ALA A 16 -9.79 8.08 53.24
C ALA A 16 -11.29 8.05 52.85
N GLU A 17 -12.13 8.25 53.90
CA GLU A 17 -13.56 8.13 53.90
C GLU A 17 -14.29 9.14 52.98
N LYS A 18 -15.49 8.75 52.54
CA LYS A 18 -16.42 9.58 51.77
C LYS A 18 -17.06 10.64 52.66
N PRO A 19 -17.25 11.89 52.19
CA PRO A 19 -18.27 12.78 52.76
C PRO A 19 -19.59 12.70 52.00
N GLU A 20 -20.68 12.79 52.78
CA GLU A 20 -22.06 12.74 52.34
C GLU A 20 -22.49 13.94 51.46
N SER A 21 -23.53 13.68 50.72
CA SER A 21 -24.22 14.61 49.81
C SER A 21 -24.96 15.73 50.52
N HIS A 22 -24.82 16.98 50.07
CA HIS A 22 -25.85 17.99 50.18
C HIS A 22 -26.23 18.54 48.82
N ASN A 23 -27.50 18.37 48.54
CA ASN A 23 -28.24 18.79 47.34
C ASN A 23 -28.62 20.29 47.48
N SER A 24 -28.30 21.13 46.51
CA SER A 24 -29.12 22.32 46.21
C SER A 24 -28.84 22.83 44.81
N GLY A 25 -29.93 23.00 44.08
CA GLY A 25 -30.00 23.13 42.66
C GLY A 25 -29.58 24.47 42.07
N ALA A 26 -29.33 24.38 40.83
CA ALA A 26 -29.66 25.24 39.66
C ALA A 26 -28.83 24.72 38.47
N GLY A 27 -29.46 23.90 37.66
CA GLY A 27 -28.85 23.36 36.49
C GLY A 27 -28.64 24.40 35.37
N VAL A 28 -27.41 24.76 35.11
CA VAL A 28 -27.01 25.33 33.83
C VAL A 28 -26.50 24.15 32.98
N GLN A 29 -27.30 23.74 32.01
CA GLN A 29 -26.83 22.79 31.00
C GLN A 29 -25.79 23.50 30.10
N LEU A 30 -24.51 23.32 30.42
CA LEU A 30 -23.41 23.69 29.54
C LEU A 30 -23.34 22.66 28.42
N SER A 31 -23.31 23.13 27.19
CA SER A 31 -23.05 22.25 26.05
C SER A 31 -21.63 21.64 26.14
N ARG A 32 -21.44 20.46 25.57
CA ARG A 32 -20.14 19.81 25.49
C ARG A 32 -19.05 20.74 24.90
N ARG A 33 -19.45 21.67 24.06
CA ARG A 33 -18.59 22.66 23.42
C ARG A 33 -18.13 23.74 24.41
N ASP A 34 -18.98 24.15 25.32
CA ASP A 34 -18.62 25.15 26.34
C ASP A 34 -17.74 24.56 27.44
N PHE A 35 -17.92 23.27 27.76
CA PHE A 35 -17.06 22.55 28.70
C PHE A 35 -15.62 22.44 28.13
N LEU A 36 -15.46 22.11 26.86
CA LEU A 36 -14.14 22.01 26.21
C LEU A 36 -13.48 23.38 26.06
N ARG A 37 -14.24 24.44 25.78
CA ARG A 37 -13.69 25.80 25.75
C ARG A 37 -13.19 26.26 27.13
N GLN A 38 -13.95 25.98 28.19
CA GLN A 38 -13.55 26.38 29.54
C GLN A 38 -12.34 25.57 30.07
N SER A 39 -12.27 24.26 29.77
CA SER A 39 -11.09 23.46 30.11
C SER A 39 -9.84 23.86 29.34
N GLY A 40 -9.94 24.24 28.05
CA GLY A 40 -8.83 24.80 27.27
C GLY A 40 -8.32 26.14 27.81
N ILE A 41 -9.21 27.01 28.27
CA ILE A 41 -8.85 28.32 28.86
C ILE A 41 -8.19 28.13 30.25
N LEU A 42 -8.60 27.14 31.04
CA LEU A 42 -7.98 26.84 32.33
C LEU A 42 -6.56 26.24 32.16
N ALA A 43 -6.36 25.36 31.18
CA ALA A 43 -5.02 24.81 30.89
C ALA A 43 -4.06 25.86 30.30
N GLY A 44 -4.56 26.75 29.45
CA GLY A 44 -3.80 27.89 28.92
C GLY A 44 -3.47 28.95 29.98
N GLY A 45 -4.37 29.21 30.92
CA GLY A 45 -4.18 30.17 32.00
C GLY A 45 -3.13 29.76 33.04
N THR A 46 -3.01 28.47 33.31
CA THR A 46 -1.99 27.96 34.27
C THR A 46 -0.58 27.97 33.67
N ALA A 47 -0.43 27.76 32.36
CA ALA A 47 0.86 27.86 31.68
C ALA A 47 1.41 29.30 31.61
N LEU A 48 0.50 30.29 31.53
CA LEU A 48 0.88 31.72 31.60
C LEU A 48 1.30 32.19 33.00
N ALA A 49 0.81 31.52 34.09
CA ALA A 49 1.14 31.89 35.47
C ALA A 49 2.48 31.32 35.97
N THR A 50 3.08 30.35 35.26
CA THR A 50 4.35 29.69 35.66
C THR A 50 5.61 30.23 35.00
N GLY A 51 5.55 31.33 34.25
CA GLY A 51 6.71 32.07 33.82
C GLY A 51 7.67 31.37 32.87
N LEU A 52 7.19 30.39 32.08
CA LEU A 52 8.00 29.68 31.10
C LEU A 52 7.98 30.37 29.73
N ALA A 53 9.11 30.98 29.46
CA ALA A 53 9.76 31.30 28.17
C ALA A 53 9.25 32.48 27.33
N PRO A 54 9.97 33.61 27.35
CA PRO A 54 9.85 34.68 26.33
C PRO A 54 10.32 34.27 24.93
N GLY A 55 11.01 33.14 24.79
CA GLY A 55 11.57 32.66 23.51
C GLY A 55 10.56 31.98 22.55
N MET A 56 9.45 31.45 23.08
CA MET A 56 8.43 30.80 22.26
C MET A 56 7.43 31.76 21.60
N MET A 57 7.32 32.99 22.12
CA MET A 57 6.36 33.97 21.63
C MET A 57 6.83 34.78 20.40
N LYS A 58 8.07 34.64 19.97
CA LYS A 58 8.59 35.36 18.77
C LYS A 58 8.22 34.75 17.43
N LYS A 59 7.45 33.66 17.39
CA LYS A 59 6.99 33.03 16.13
C LYS A 59 5.65 33.58 15.58
N ALA A 60 4.97 34.43 16.27
CA ALA A 60 3.68 34.97 15.87
C ALA A 60 3.73 36.43 15.46
N THR A 61 4.59 36.78 14.53
CA THR A 61 4.50 38.12 13.87
C THR A 61 3.29 38.20 12.91
N ALA A 62 2.55 37.12 12.68
CA ALA A 62 1.22 37.18 12.08
C ALA A 62 0.08 37.32 13.12
N ALA A 63 0.39 37.38 14.43
CA ALA A 63 -0.61 37.43 15.50
C ALA A 63 -1.15 38.82 15.84
N ASP A 64 -0.57 39.88 15.30
CA ASP A 64 -0.97 41.28 15.59
C ASP A 64 -2.06 41.82 14.64
N ALA A 65 -2.51 41.04 13.66
CA ALA A 65 -3.69 41.42 12.90
C ALA A 65 -4.96 40.98 13.68
N PRO A 66 -5.96 41.84 13.86
CA PRO A 66 -7.19 41.46 14.54
C PRO A 66 -7.82 40.27 13.83
N MET A 67 -8.08 39.19 14.55
CA MET A 67 -8.70 37.97 14.04
C MET A 67 -10.20 38.25 13.72
N SER A 68 -10.48 39.02 12.69
CA SER A 68 -11.82 39.49 12.34
C SER A 68 -12.54 38.67 11.26
N GLY A 69 -11.95 37.56 10.77
CA GLY A 69 -12.55 36.69 9.76
C GLY A 69 -13.25 35.47 10.36
N ALA A 70 -14.36 35.03 9.77
CA ALA A 70 -14.93 33.71 10.04
C ALA A 70 -13.91 32.61 9.67
N ALA A 71 -13.82 31.55 10.48
CA ALA A 71 -13.01 30.39 10.14
C ALA A 71 -13.61 29.70 8.90
N LYS A 72 -12.76 29.35 7.93
CA LYS A 72 -13.11 28.53 6.77
C LYS A 72 -12.95 27.07 7.17
N GLU A 73 -13.95 26.24 6.94
CA GLU A 73 -13.82 24.79 7.04
C GLU A 73 -13.34 24.20 5.73
N VAL A 74 -12.34 23.32 5.80
CA VAL A 74 -11.79 22.56 4.67
C VAL A 74 -11.95 21.09 4.96
N ARG A 75 -12.62 20.37 4.05
CA ARG A 75 -12.74 18.90 4.09
C ARG A 75 -11.48 18.29 3.49
N THR A 76 -10.84 17.40 4.25
CA THR A 76 -9.63 16.72 3.81
C THR A 76 -9.53 15.30 4.38
N ILE A 77 -8.51 14.56 3.99
CA ILE A 77 -8.29 13.17 4.41
C ILE A 77 -7.01 13.07 5.23
N CYS A 78 -7.08 12.36 6.34
CA CYS A 78 -5.93 12.07 7.21
C CYS A 78 -4.79 11.38 6.43
N THR A 79 -3.55 11.76 6.71
CA THR A 79 -2.34 11.31 5.99
C THR A 79 -1.63 10.13 6.64
N HIS A 80 -2.09 9.63 7.79
CA HIS A 80 -1.28 8.68 8.56
C HIS A 80 -1.45 7.24 8.12
N CYS A 81 -2.67 6.74 7.99
CA CYS A 81 -2.88 5.32 7.63
C CYS A 81 -3.97 5.12 6.57
N SER A 82 -3.99 3.93 6.02
CA SER A 82 -4.82 3.55 4.88
C SER A 82 -6.33 3.40 5.16
N VAL A 83 -6.79 3.70 6.37
CA VAL A 83 -8.24 3.78 6.66
C VAL A 83 -8.85 4.97 5.92
N GLY A 84 -8.09 6.08 5.76
CA GLY A 84 -8.57 7.23 5.01
C GLY A 84 -9.67 8.01 5.73
N CYS A 85 -9.47 8.31 7.00
CA CYS A 85 -10.43 9.07 7.82
C CYS A 85 -10.61 10.50 7.31
N GLY A 86 -11.86 10.97 7.25
CA GLY A 86 -12.18 12.35 6.94
C GLY A 86 -11.88 13.29 8.11
N VAL A 87 -11.35 14.45 7.78
CA VAL A 87 -10.97 15.53 8.69
C VAL A 87 -11.62 16.82 8.23
N ILE A 88 -12.18 17.59 9.16
CA ILE A 88 -12.60 18.98 8.95
C ILE A 88 -11.54 19.89 9.56
N ALA A 89 -10.79 20.59 8.72
CA ALA A 89 -9.79 21.54 9.13
C ALA A 89 -10.40 22.95 9.25
N GLU A 90 -10.19 23.62 10.38
CA GLU A 90 -10.58 25.03 10.59
C GLU A 90 -9.40 25.94 10.24
N VAL A 91 -9.53 26.75 9.22
CA VAL A 91 -8.49 27.68 8.74
C VAL A 91 -8.94 29.11 8.97
N LYS A 92 -8.10 29.91 9.63
CA LYS A 92 -8.34 31.32 9.87
C LYS A 92 -7.13 32.13 9.45
N ASN A 93 -7.34 33.10 8.55
CA ASN A 93 -6.26 33.93 7.99
C ASN A 93 -5.07 33.11 7.45
N GLY A 94 -5.33 32.00 6.75
CA GLY A 94 -4.30 31.13 6.20
C GLY A 94 -3.61 30.19 7.22
N VAL A 95 -4.01 30.24 8.49
CA VAL A 95 -3.46 29.38 9.54
C VAL A 95 -4.47 28.28 9.89
N TRP A 96 -4.02 27.05 9.97
CA TRP A 96 -4.82 25.91 10.43
C TRP A 96 -4.96 25.97 11.96
N THR A 97 -6.08 26.47 12.45
CA THR A 97 -6.31 26.79 13.86
C THR A 97 -6.98 25.68 14.66
N GLY A 98 -7.76 24.83 14.01
CA GLY A 98 -8.50 23.76 14.65
C GLY A 98 -8.81 22.62 13.71
N GLN A 99 -9.19 21.46 14.26
CA GLN A 99 -9.67 20.32 13.48
C GLN A 99 -10.73 19.54 14.24
N GLU A 100 -11.61 18.91 13.49
CA GLU A 100 -12.61 17.97 13.96
C GLU A 100 -12.57 16.69 13.11
N PRO A 101 -12.87 15.50 13.67
CA PRO A 101 -13.16 14.35 12.85
C PRO A 101 -14.44 14.57 12.06
N ALA A 102 -14.48 14.18 10.80
CA ALA A 102 -15.69 14.33 10.00
C ALA A 102 -16.77 13.35 10.47
N PHE A 103 -17.87 13.88 11.02
CA PHE A 103 -18.98 13.10 11.57
C PHE A 103 -19.83 12.43 10.47
N ASP A 104 -19.86 13.03 9.30
CA ASP A 104 -20.60 12.55 8.13
C ASP A 104 -19.75 11.67 7.18
N HIS A 105 -18.47 11.51 7.47
CA HIS A 105 -17.58 10.72 6.62
C HIS A 105 -17.84 9.20 6.78
N PRO A 106 -18.01 8.45 5.66
CA PRO A 106 -18.49 7.06 5.72
C PRO A 106 -17.50 6.08 6.38
N PHE A 107 -16.21 6.40 6.50
CA PHE A 107 -15.24 5.49 7.14
C PHE A 107 -15.06 5.73 8.62
N ASN A 108 -15.02 6.98 9.09
CA ASN A 108 -14.67 7.26 10.49
C ASN A 108 -15.81 7.81 11.35
N ARG A 109 -16.91 8.29 10.77
CA ARG A 109 -18.12 8.70 11.54
C ARG A 109 -17.80 9.46 12.82
N GLY A 110 -16.95 10.48 12.74
CA GLY A 110 -16.57 11.30 13.88
C GLY A 110 -15.52 10.67 14.81
N ALA A 111 -14.87 9.57 14.42
CA ALA A 111 -13.78 8.97 15.20
C ALA A 111 -12.41 9.43 14.69
N HIS A 112 -11.52 9.74 15.64
CA HIS A 112 -10.07 9.89 15.39
C HIS A 112 -9.29 8.98 16.33
N CYS A 113 -8.12 8.49 15.88
CA CYS A 113 -7.09 7.92 16.75
C CYS A 113 -6.12 9.03 17.19
N ALA A 114 -5.14 8.70 18.05
CA ALA A 114 -4.13 9.66 18.49
C ALA A 114 -3.40 10.34 17.31
N LYS A 115 -3.04 9.57 16.26
CA LYS A 115 -2.42 10.10 15.04
C LYS A 115 -3.32 11.10 14.32
N GLY A 116 -4.59 10.73 14.10
CA GLY A 116 -5.57 11.60 13.44
C GLY A 116 -5.89 12.87 14.24
N ALA A 117 -5.88 12.78 15.57
CA ALA A 117 -6.05 13.94 16.43
C ALA A 117 -4.87 14.93 16.38
N ALA A 118 -3.67 14.42 16.09
CA ALA A 118 -2.44 15.21 16.01
C ALA A 118 -2.10 15.69 14.57
N VAL A 119 -2.93 15.37 13.58
CA VAL A 119 -2.57 15.61 12.17
C VAL A 119 -2.34 17.09 11.83
N ARG A 120 -2.98 18.02 12.55
CA ARG A 120 -2.78 19.46 12.41
C ARG A 120 -1.31 19.87 12.60
N GLU A 121 -0.60 19.18 13.51
CA GLU A 121 0.80 19.50 13.81
C GLU A 121 1.77 18.96 12.77
N HIS A 122 1.29 18.22 11.78
CA HIS A 122 2.11 17.75 10.68
C HIS A 122 2.60 18.93 9.83
N GLY A 123 3.90 19.05 9.69
CA GLY A 123 4.52 20.14 8.93
C GLY A 123 4.87 21.39 9.73
N HIS A 124 4.46 21.52 11.00
CA HIS A 124 4.69 22.73 11.82
C HIS A 124 5.91 22.64 12.74
N GLY A 125 6.59 21.51 12.79
CA GLY A 125 7.75 21.29 13.66
C GLY A 125 8.95 22.21 13.36
N GLU A 126 9.76 22.51 14.38
CA GLU A 126 10.95 23.37 14.24
C GLU A 126 11.98 22.85 13.23
N ARG A 127 12.04 21.51 13.07
CA ARG A 127 12.94 20.84 12.13
C ARG A 127 12.46 20.85 10.68
N ARG A 128 11.32 21.47 10.38
CA ARG A 128 10.83 21.64 9.03
C ARG A 128 11.89 22.29 8.13
N LEU A 129 12.17 21.68 6.97
CA LEU A 129 13.01 22.30 5.95
C LEU A 129 12.32 23.57 5.44
N LYS A 130 13.06 24.67 5.41
CA LYS A 130 12.52 25.99 5.05
C LYS A 130 12.96 26.46 3.68
N TYR A 131 14.07 25.98 3.20
CA TYR A 131 14.70 26.34 1.93
C TYR A 131 15.61 25.20 1.47
N PRO A 132 15.95 25.13 0.17
CA PRO A 132 16.92 24.16 -0.32
C PRO A 132 18.28 24.35 0.36
N THR A 133 18.94 23.25 0.70
CA THR A 133 20.28 23.25 1.27
C THR A 133 21.19 22.26 0.56
N LYS A 134 22.46 22.58 0.48
CA LYS A 134 23.53 21.78 -0.07
C LYS A 134 24.59 21.53 1.00
N LEU A 135 25.11 20.33 1.06
CA LEU A 135 26.25 20.01 1.92
C LEU A 135 27.55 20.37 1.18
N VAL A 136 28.38 21.22 1.78
CA VAL A 136 29.69 21.68 1.26
C VAL A 136 30.71 21.67 2.39
N ASP A 137 31.80 20.98 2.23
CA ASP A 137 32.87 20.83 3.26
C ASP A 137 32.31 20.46 4.64
N GLY A 138 31.35 19.56 4.68
CA GLY A 138 30.68 19.08 5.91
C GLY A 138 29.72 20.10 6.56
N LYS A 139 29.37 21.19 5.87
CA LYS A 139 28.44 22.22 6.37
C LYS A 139 27.25 22.40 5.44
N TRP A 140 26.05 22.48 6.03
CA TRP A 140 24.83 22.80 5.28
C TRP A 140 24.81 24.26 4.92
N GLN A 141 24.66 24.54 3.63
CA GLN A 141 24.56 25.90 3.07
C GLN A 141 23.19 26.08 2.40
N LYS A 142 22.54 27.21 2.66
CA LYS A 142 21.34 27.61 1.93
C LYS A 142 21.68 27.90 0.47
N VAL A 143 20.88 27.35 -0.45
CA VAL A 143 20.94 27.66 -1.89
C VAL A 143 19.55 28.03 -2.38
N SER A 144 19.44 28.62 -3.56
CA SER A 144 18.15 28.83 -4.23
C SER A 144 17.67 27.52 -4.88
N TRP A 145 16.37 27.45 -5.21
CA TRP A 145 15.82 26.34 -5.99
C TRP A 145 16.51 26.19 -7.35
N ASP A 146 16.73 27.30 -8.05
CA ASP A 146 17.37 27.29 -9.37
C ASP A 146 18.81 26.81 -9.30
N GLU A 147 19.56 27.25 -8.30
CA GLU A 147 20.92 26.78 -8.05
C GLU A 147 20.95 25.29 -7.74
N ALA A 148 20.10 24.83 -6.81
CA ALA A 148 20.03 23.42 -6.43
C ALA A 148 19.66 22.52 -7.61
N LEU A 149 18.60 22.86 -8.35
CA LEU A 149 18.12 22.04 -9.47
C LEU A 149 19.06 22.09 -10.68
N ASN A 150 19.73 23.21 -10.95
CA ASN A 150 20.74 23.28 -11.99
C ASN A 150 21.94 22.39 -11.66
N ASP A 151 22.47 22.50 -10.47
CA ASP A 151 23.62 21.71 -10.02
C ASP A 151 23.29 20.19 -9.97
N ILE A 152 22.14 19.83 -9.41
CA ILE A 152 21.64 18.44 -9.43
C ILE A 152 21.48 17.93 -10.87
N GLY A 153 20.84 18.72 -11.74
CA GLY A 153 20.60 18.34 -13.14
C GLY A 153 21.89 18.14 -13.92
N ASP A 154 22.88 19.02 -13.75
CA ASP A 154 24.18 18.89 -14.40
C ASP A 154 24.91 17.61 -13.96
N GLN A 155 24.87 17.30 -12.66
CA GLN A 155 25.43 16.06 -12.13
C GLN A 155 24.70 14.81 -12.66
N LEU A 156 23.38 14.84 -12.74
CA LEU A 156 22.57 13.74 -13.27
C LEU A 156 22.88 13.49 -14.76
N LEU A 157 22.94 14.56 -15.59
CA LEU A 157 23.27 14.44 -16.99
C LEU A 157 24.68 13.86 -17.19
N LYS A 158 25.64 14.31 -16.40
CA LYS A 158 26.99 13.76 -16.40
C LYS A 158 27.03 12.27 -16.03
N ILE A 159 26.32 11.87 -14.96
CA ILE A 159 26.22 10.45 -14.54
C ILE A 159 25.55 9.63 -15.64
N ARG A 160 24.47 10.16 -16.25
CA ARG A 160 23.78 9.49 -17.37
C ARG A 160 24.69 9.26 -18.56
N GLU A 161 25.51 10.24 -18.93
CA GLU A 161 26.46 10.12 -20.04
C GLU A 161 27.53 9.06 -19.74
N GLN A 162 28.07 9.05 -18.53
CA GLN A 162 29.18 8.17 -18.14
C GLN A 162 28.73 6.74 -17.84
N ALA A 163 27.57 6.56 -17.20
CA ALA A 163 27.17 5.31 -16.57
C ALA A 163 25.76 4.83 -16.98
N GLY A 164 25.05 5.56 -17.81
CA GLY A 164 23.72 5.24 -18.28
C GLY A 164 22.59 5.69 -17.31
N PRO A 165 21.34 5.69 -17.79
CA PRO A 165 20.20 6.17 -16.98
C PRO A 165 19.89 5.29 -15.76
N ASP A 166 20.21 4.00 -15.80
CA ASP A 166 19.99 3.05 -14.70
C ASP A 166 20.94 3.26 -13.51
N SER A 167 21.97 4.11 -13.66
CA SER A 167 22.85 4.51 -12.56
C SER A 167 22.22 5.55 -11.61
N VAL A 168 21.00 5.97 -11.89
CA VAL A 168 20.20 6.82 -11.00
C VAL A 168 19.03 6.03 -10.44
N TYR A 169 18.89 6.00 -9.12
CA TYR A 169 17.77 5.34 -8.44
C TYR A 169 16.75 6.36 -7.95
N TRP A 170 15.49 6.17 -8.33
CA TRP A 170 14.37 7.03 -8.00
C TRP A 170 13.52 6.40 -6.90
N LEU A 171 13.89 6.60 -5.64
CA LEU A 171 13.13 6.08 -4.51
C LEU A 171 12.00 7.04 -4.16
N GLY A 172 10.77 6.59 -4.38
CA GLY A 172 9.55 7.35 -4.15
C GLY A 172 8.84 7.00 -2.85
N SER A 173 7.62 7.48 -2.70
CA SER A 173 6.87 7.46 -1.45
C SER A 173 5.48 6.87 -1.57
N ALA A 174 5.04 6.18 -0.50
CA ALA A 174 3.65 5.85 -0.24
C ALA A 174 2.84 7.04 0.29
N LYS A 175 3.48 8.20 0.49
CA LYS A 175 2.88 9.46 0.95
C LYS A 175 2.54 10.42 -0.19
N PHE A 176 2.99 10.15 -1.40
CA PHE A 176 2.51 10.85 -2.59
C PHE A 176 0.98 10.75 -2.69
N ASN A 177 0.31 11.76 -3.21
CA ASN A 177 -1.02 11.54 -3.75
C ASN A 177 -0.95 10.70 -5.05
N ASN A 178 -2.08 10.26 -5.57
CA ASN A 178 -2.11 9.41 -6.78
C ASN A 178 -1.44 10.10 -7.97
N GLU A 179 -1.71 11.38 -8.15
CA GLU A 179 -1.22 12.19 -9.25
C GLU A 179 0.30 12.34 -9.22
N GLN A 180 0.86 12.59 -8.04
CA GLN A 180 2.31 12.67 -7.83
C GLN A 180 2.97 11.31 -8.05
N ALA A 181 2.36 10.22 -7.54
CA ALA A 181 2.85 8.86 -7.76
C ALA A 181 2.88 8.48 -9.25
N TYR A 182 1.80 8.79 -9.98
CA TYR A 182 1.74 8.60 -11.42
C TYR A 182 2.82 9.38 -12.16
N LEU A 183 2.91 10.67 -11.86
CA LEU A 183 3.88 11.56 -12.50
C LEU A 183 5.31 11.10 -12.23
N TYR A 184 5.61 10.61 -11.02
CA TYR A 184 6.92 10.11 -10.66
C TYR A 184 7.30 8.86 -11.46
N ARG A 185 6.35 7.93 -11.66
CA ARG A 185 6.58 6.76 -12.54
C ARG A 185 6.78 7.16 -13.98
N LYS A 186 5.99 8.09 -14.50
CA LYS A 186 6.14 8.66 -15.84
C LYS A 186 7.48 9.37 -15.99
N PHE A 187 7.90 10.16 -14.98
CA PHE A 187 9.20 10.82 -14.92
C PHE A 187 10.36 9.82 -15.05
N ALA A 188 10.33 8.73 -14.28
CA ALA A 188 11.36 7.68 -14.37
C ALA A 188 11.39 7.02 -15.77
N ALA A 189 10.25 6.86 -16.43
CA ALA A 189 10.17 6.37 -17.80
C ALA A 189 10.77 7.37 -18.81
N MET A 190 10.53 8.67 -18.64
CA MET A 190 11.12 9.73 -19.48
C MET A 190 12.62 9.90 -19.21
N TRP A 191 13.08 9.66 -17.98
CA TRP A 191 14.49 9.56 -17.67
C TRP A 191 15.14 8.33 -18.34
N GLY A 192 14.42 7.21 -18.48
CA GLY A 192 14.86 6.00 -19.15
C GLY A 192 15.31 4.88 -18.21
N THR A 193 14.65 4.73 -17.05
CA THR A 193 15.00 3.68 -16.10
C THR A 193 13.76 3.01 -15.47
N ASN A 194 13.93 1.74 -15.07
CA ASN A 194 13.03 1.02 -14.17
C ASN A 194 13.58 0.94 -12.74
N ASN A 195 14.68 1.62 -12.41
CA ASN A 195 15.20 1.74 -11.05
C ASN A 195 14.38 2.77 -10.26
N ILE A 196 13.15 2.41 -9.98
CA ILE A 196 12.15 3.16 -9.21
C ILE A 196 11.39 2.19 -8.32
N ASP A 197 11.19 2.55 -7.07
CA ASP A 197 10.38 1.74 -6.14
C ASP A 197 9.92 2.60 -4.95
N HIS A 198 9.10 2.05 -4.05
CA HIS A 198 8.66 2.74 -2.84
C HIS A 198 8.40 1.76 -1.68
N GLN A 199 7.90 2.26 -0.54
CA GLN A 199 7.68 1.51 0.69
C GLN A 199 6.82 0.24 0.52
N ALA A 200 5.92 0.18 -0.48
CA ALA A 200 5.09 -1.00 -0.71
C ALA A 200 5.90 -2.28 -0.96
N ARG A 201 7.12 -2.16 -1.52
CA ARG A 201 8.00 -3.29 -1.75
C ARG A 201 8.40 -4.00 -0.46
N ILE A 202 8.68 -3.25 0.59
CA ILE A 202 9.03 -3.79 1.91
C ILE A 202 7.81 -3.93 2.83
N CYS A 203 6.64 -3.48 2.37
CA CYS A 203 5.37 -3.55 3.08
C CYS A 203 4.59 -4.80 2.65
N HIS A 204 3.72 -4.69 1.65
CA HIS A 204 2.78 -5.73 1.22
C HIS A 204 3.12 -6.39 -0.13
N SER A 205 4.37 -6.37 -0.59
CA SER A 205 4.70 -6.96 -1.90
C SER A 205 4.39 -8.46 -1.98
N THR A 206 4.66 -9.22 -0.93
CA THR A 206 4.32 -10.65 -0.87
C THR A 206 2.82 -10.89 -0.80
N THR A 207 2.07 -10.02 -0.15
CA THR A 207 0.60 -10.03 -0.19
C THR A 207 0.10 -9.78 -1.60
N VAL A 208 0.54 -8.69 -2.25
CA VAL A 208 0.11 -8.37 -3.62
C VAL A 208 0.42 -9.52 -4.58
N ALA A 209 1.63 -10.08 -4.50
CA ALA A 209 2.03 -11.21 -5.32
C ALA A 209 1.17 -12.45 -5.06
N GLY A 210 0.96 -12.81 -3.79
CA GLY A 210 0.15 -13.98 -3.41
C GLY A 210 -1.31 -13.84 -3.86
N VAL A 211 -1.95 -12.75 -3.49
CA VAL A 211 -3.37 -12.50 -3.76
C VAL A 211 -3.66 -12.31 -5.25
N ALA A 212 -2.83 -11.51 -5.96
CA ALA A 212 -3.02 -11.28 -7.39
C ALA A 212 -2.82 -12.56 -8.23
N ASN A 213 -1.93 -13.46 -7.80
CA ASN A 213 -1.76 -14.74 -8.49
C ASN A 213 -2.84 -15.78 -8.11
N THR A 214 -3.57 -15.55 -7.02
CA THR A 214 -4.69 -16.42 -6.63
C THR A 214 -5.96 -16.06 -7.40
N TRP A 215 -6.37 -14.80 -7.45
CA TRP A 215 -7.66 -14.39 -8.05
C TRP A 215 -7.63 -13.11 -8.91
N GLY A 216 -6.45 -12.62 -9.25
CA GLY A 216 -6.27 -11.62 -10.30
C GLY A 216 -6.08 -10.18 -9.83
N TYR A 217 -6.59 -9.78 -8.67
CA TYR A 217 -6.37 -8.46 -8.08
C TYR A 217 -5.60 -8.55 -6.76
N GLY A 218 -4.52 -7.79 -6.64
CA GLY A 218 -3.66 -7.76 -5.46
C GLY A 218 -4.11 -6.74 -4.41
N ALA A 219 -5.39 -6.77 -4.02
CA ALA A 219 -5.98 -5.79 -3.13
C ALA A 219 -7.02 -6.42 -2.19
N MET A 220 -7.45 -5.66 -1.20
CA MET A 220 -8.55 -5.98 -0.30
C MET A 220 -9.82 -6.27 -1.12
N THR A 221 -10.49 -7.40 -0.88
CA THR A 221 -11.61 -7.82 -1.72
C THR A 221 -12.92 -7.13 -1.37
N ASN A 222 -13.11 -6.74 -0.12
CA ASN A 222 -14.30 -6.07 0.37
C ASN A 222 -13.94 -4.70 0.95
N SER A 223 -14.87 -3.99 1.59
CA SER A 223 -14.59 -2.73 2.28
C SER A 223 -14.47 -2.91 3.80
N TYR A 224 -13.94 -1.91 4.49
CA TYR A 224 -14.00 -1.86 5.97
C TYR A 224 -15.45 -1.97 6.47
N ASN A 225 -16.35 -1.28 5.80
CA ASN A 225 -17.76 -1.20 6.18
C ASN A 225 -18.50 -2.53 5.95
N ASP A 226 -18.08 -3.32 4.99
CA ASP A 226 -18.68 -4.64 4.72
C ASP A 226 -18.43 -5.65 5.86
N ILE A 227 -17.41 -5.41 6.71
CA ILE A 227 -17.16 -6.20 7.94
C ILE A 227 -18.36 -6.19 8.88
N HIS A 228 -19.22 -5.15 8.83
CA HIS A 228 -20.49 -5.11 9.59
C HIS A 228 -21.38 -6.34 9.38
N LYS A 229 -21.28 -6.99 8.22
CA LYS A 229 -22.06 -8.18 7.86
C LYS A 229 -21.36 -9.50 8.15
N SER A 230 -20.14 -9.45 8.67
CA SER A 230 -19.36 -10.65 8.98
C SER A 230 -19.97 -11.41 10.16
N LYS A 231 -20.06 -12.72 10.02
CA LYS A 231 -20.54 -13.62 11.07
C LYS A 231 -19.40 -14.31 11.83
N ALA A 232 -18.17 -14.23 11.32
CA ALA A 232 -16.93 -14.56 12.01
C ALA A 232 -15.83 -13.63 11.53
N ILE A 233 -14.89 -13.29 12.40
CA ILE A 233 -13.80 -12.35 12.08
C ILE A 233 -12.49 -12.96 12.54
N LEU A 234 -11.61 -13.31 11.59
CA LEU A 234 -10.29 -13.85 11.88
C LEU A 234 -9.21 -12.82 11.52
N LEU A 235 -8.32 -12.55 12.47
CA LEU A 235 -7.17 -11.67 12.29
C LEU A 235 -5.88 -12.48 12.51
N ILE A 236 -4.93 -12.39 11.59
CA ILE A 236 -3.59 -12.99 11.72
C ILE A 236 -2.51 -11.97 11.42
N GLY A 237 -1.54 -11.82 12.34
CA GLY A 237 -0.47 -10.85 12.17
C GLY A 237 -0.96 -9.43 11.90
N ALA A 238 -2.08 -9.07 12.50
CA ALA A 238 -2.74 -7.77 12.36
C ALA A 238 -3.15 -7.24 13.73
N ASN A 239 -2.75 -6.00 14.03
CA ASN A 239 -3.10 -5.32 15.27
C ASN A 239 -3.77 -3.96 14.97
N PRO A 240 -4.99 -3.96 14.44
CA PRO A 240 -5.69 -2.72 14.09
C PRO A 240 -5.90 -1.79 15.28
N ALA A 241 -5.99 -2.27 16.52
CA ALA A 241 -6.11 -1.42 17.70
C ALA A 241 -4.94 -0.42 17.86
N GLU A 242 -3.78 -0.72 17.30
CA GLU A 242 -2.61 0.17 17.29
C GLU A 242 -2.34 0.76 15.91
N ALA A 243 -2.35 -0.06 14.86
CA ALA A 243 -1.98 0.37 13.51
C ALA A 243 -3.11 1.13 12.78
N HIS A 244 -4.36 0.70 12.94
CA HIS A 244 -5.55 1.22 12.24
C HIS A 244 -6.73 1.44 13.20
N PRO A 245 -6.59 2.22 14.29
CA PRO A 245 -7.53 2.18 15.40
C PRO A 245 -8.99 2.45 15.01
N VAL A 246 -9.22 3.34 14.05
CA VAL A 246 -10.58 3.69 13.61
C VAL A 246 -11.29 2.54 12.90
N SER A 247 -10.55 1.59 12.30
CA SER A 247 -11.15 0.41 11.68
C SER A 247 -11.80 -0.55 12.68
N LEU A 248 -11.44 -0.46 13.98
CA LEU A 248 -12.09 -1.27 15.04
C LEU A 248 -13.58 -1.03 15.15
N GLN A 249 -14.07 0.17 14.84
CA GLN A 249 -15.53 0.43 14.87
C GLN A 249 -16.28 -0.51 13.91
N HIS A 250 -15.67 -0.86 12.76
CA HIS A 250 -16.27 -1.77 11.79
C HIS A 250 -16.21 -3.22 12.26
N ILE A 251 -15.11 -3.62 12.91
CA ILE A 251 -14.95 -4.95 13.52
C ILE A 251 -15.93 -5.14 14.66
N PHE A 252 -16.02 -4.16 15.57
CA PHE A 252 -16.95 -4.24 16.71
C PHE A 252 -18.40 -4.21 16.27
N LYS A 253 -18.73 -3.43 15.24
CA LYS A 253 -20.10 -3.43 14.69
C LYS A 253 -20.48 -4.81 14.14
N GLY A 254 -19.59 -5.47 13.41
CA GLY A 254 -19.80 -6.85 12.96
C GLY A 254 -19.95 -7.84 14.12
N LYS A 255 -19.09 -7.71 15.15
CA LYS A 255 -19.17 -8.52 16.38
C LYS A 255 -20.50 -8.33 17.10
N GLU A 256 -20.93 -7.09 17.30
CA GLU A 256 -22.14 -6.76 18.06
C GLU A 256 -23.42 -7.11 17.30
N GLU A 257 -23.51 -6.79 16.01
CA GLU A 257 -24.74 -7.01 15.22
C GLU A 257 -24.98 -8.48 14.87
N ASN A 258 -23.91 -9.27 14.70
CA ASN A 258 -24.01 -10.67 14.25
C ASN A 258 -23.57 -11.69 15.31
N ASN A 259 -23.20 -11.26 16.51
CA ASN A 259 -22.53 -12.10 17.52
C ASN A 259 -21.31 -12.83 16.92
N ALA A 260 -20.58 -12.17 16.04
CA ALA A 260 -19.48 -12.74 15.30
C ALA A 260 -18.30 -13.05 16.24
N PRO A 261 -17.85 -14.31 16.36
CA PRO A 261 -16.64 -14.62 17.11
C PRO A 261 -15.44 -13.94 16.45
N VAL A 262 -14.60 -13.31 17.28
CA VAL A 262 -13.34 -12.70 16.88
C VAL A 262 -12.20 -13.64 17.25
N ILE A 263 -11.45 -14.05 16.25
CA ILE A 263 -10.31 -14.95 16.36
C ILE A 263 -9.05 -14.15 16.07
N VAL A 264 -8.08 -14.14 16.98
CA VAL A 264 -6.80 -13.46 16.76
C VAL A 264 -5.65 -14.45 16.87
N ILE A 265 -4.82 -14.48 15.84
CA ILE A 265 -3.62 -15.32 15.74
C ILE A 265 -2.41 -14.38 15.69
N ASP A 266 -1.62 -14.35 16.76
CA ASP A 266 -0.46 -13.46 16.87
C ASP A 266 0.53 -14.04 17.90
N PRO A 267 1.85 -13.87 17.71
CA PRO A 267 2.83 -14.28 18.72
C PRO A 267 2.76 -13.46 20.02
N ARG A 268 2.19 -12.25 19.97
CA ARG A 268 2.03 -11.32 21.09
C ARG A 268 0.55 -11.15 21.46
N PHE A 269 0.24 -11.08 22.75
CA PHE A 269 -1.09 -10.67 23.20
C PHE A 269 -1.26 -9.17 23.02
N THR A 270 -1.79 -8.77 21.87
CA THR A 270 -1.92 -7.38 21.44
C THR A 270 -3.18 -6.71 22.02
N ARG A 271 -3.29 -5.38 21.86
CA ARG A 271 -4.54 -4.66 22.18
C ARG A 271 -5.73 -5.19 21.38
N THR A 272 -5.52 -5.65 20.16
CA THR A 272 -6.57 -6.32 19.36
C THR A 272 -6.92 -7.69 19.96
N ALA A 273 -5.94 -8.45 20.41
CA ALA A 273 -6.15 -9.77 21.03
C ALA A 273 -6.96 -9.68 22.33
N ALA A 274 -6.89 -8.55 23.03
CA ALA A 274 -7.70 -8.32 24.24
C ALA A 274 -9.24 -8.32 23.97
N HIS A 275 -9.66 -8.20 22.73
CA HIS A 275 -11.08 -8.24 22.31
C HIS A 275 -11.48 -9.56 21.65
N ALA A 276 -10.53 -10.51 21.55
CA ALA A 276 -10.76 -11.81 20.90
C ALA A 276 -11.58 -12.78 21.78
N ASP A 277 -12.43 -13.55 21.13
CA ASP A 277 -13.11 -14.69 21.75
C ASP A 277 -12.18 -15.94 21.71
N HIS A 278 -11.30 -16.01 20.69
CA HIS A 278 -10.26 -17.02 20.56
C HIS A 278 -8.91 -16.35 20.27
N PHE A 279 -7.94 -16.56 21.15
CA PHE A 279 -6.57 -16.11 20.93
C PHE A 279 -5.63 -17.31 20.79
N LEU A 280 -4.95 -17.38 19.63
CA LEU A 280 -3.99 -18.43 19.32
C LEU A 280 -2.58 -17.81 19.27
N ARG A 281 -1.75 -18.15 20.25
CA ARG A 281 -0.38 -17.66 20.32
C ARG A 281 0.54 -18.56 19.54
N ILE A 282 0.85 -18.19 18.29
CA ILE A 282 1.74 -18.98 17.43
C ILE A 282 3.22 -18.65 17.68
N ARG A 283 4.08 -19.62 17.44
CA ARG A 283 5.51 -19.37 17.23
C ARG A 283 5.71 -18.51 15.96
N PRO A 284 6.50 -17.44 16.01
CA PRO A 284 6.74 -16.60 14.82
C PRO A 284 7.20 -17.41 13.62
N GLY A 285 6.61 -17.13 12.44
CA GLY A 285 6.92 -17.83 11.18
C GLY A 285 6.19 -19.16 10.98
N THR A 286 5.17 -19.45 11.78
CA THR A 286 4.34 -20.68 11.65
C THR A 286 2.92 -20.41 11.15
N ASP A 287 2.77 -19.42 10.31
CA ASP A 287 1.50 -19.00 9.71
C ASP A 287 0.89 -20.08 8.83
N VAL A 288 1.66 -20.67 7.93
CA VAL A 288 1.17 -21.78 7.08
C VAL A 288 0.74 -22.98 7.93
N PRO A 289 1.53 -23.49 8.90
CA PRO A 289 1.11 -24.59 9.76
C PRO A 289 -0.19 -24.37 10.50
N ILE A 290 -0.39 -23.19 11.09
CA ILE A 290 -1.64 -22.92 11.82
C ILE A 290 -2.87 -22.91 10.90
N ILE A 291 -2.74 -22.34 9.72
CA ILE A 291 -3.81 -22.31 8.71
C ILE A 291 -4.08 -23.72 8.17
N TRP A 292 -3.04 -24.52 7.91
CA TRP A 292 -3.19 -25.90 7.49
C TRP A 292 -3.82 -26.77 8.59
N GLY A 293 -3.49 -26.50 9.86
CA GLY A 293 -4.15 -27.15 11.00
C GLY A 293 -5.65 -26.84 11.07
N MET A 294 -6.04 -25.60 10.84
CA MET A 294 -7.46 -25.24 10.76
C MET A 294 -8.14 -25.91 9.55
N LEU A 295 -7.50 -25.92 8.38
CA LEU A 295 -8.02 -26.61 7.19
C LEU A 295 -8.07 -28.12 7.34
N TYR A 296 -7.14 -28.73 8.09
CA TYR A 296 -7.20 -30.16 8.40
C TYR A 296 -8.53 -30.51 9.08
N HIS A 297 -8.93 -29.75 10.10
CA HIS A 297 -10.23 -29.97 10.77
C HIS A 297 -11.41 -29.70 9.83
N ILE A 298 -11.35 -28.66 9.01
CA ILE A 298 -12.39 -28.32 8.04
C ILE A 298 -12.60 -29.46 7.05
N PHE A 299 -11.54 -29.95 6.43
CA PHE A 299 -11.65 -31.03 5.44
C PHE A 299 -12.01 -32.38 6.07
N LYS A 300 -11.45 -32.70 7.24
CA LYS A 300 -11.73 -33.93 7.97
C LYS A 300 -13.20 -34.05 8.38
N ASN A 301 -13.82 -32.93 8.73
CA ASN A 301 -15.22 -32.92 9.17
C ASN A 301 -16.20 -32.56 8.02
N GLY A 302 -15.70 -32.29 6.80
CA GLY A 302 -16.53 -31.96 5.65
C GLY A 302 -17.21 -30.60 5.75
N TRP A 303 -16.58 -29.66 6.43
CA TRP A 303 -17.11 -28.29 6.62
C TRP A 303 -16.80 -27.32 5.47
N GLU A 304 -15.99 -27.76 4.49
CA GLU A 304 -15.69 -26.97 3.31
C GLU A 304 -16.92 -26.75 2.42
N ASP A 305 -16.92 -25.68 1.67
CA ASP A 305 -17.94 -25.43 0.64
C ASP A 305 -17.56 -26.14 -0.65
N LYS A 306 -18.03 -27.36 -0.79
CA LYS A 306 -17.67 -28.24 -1.92
C LYS A 306 -18.16 -27.70 -3.24
N GLU A 307 -19.32 -27.07 -3.26
CA GLU A 307 -19.91 -26.54 -4.50
C GLU A 307 -19.18 -25.27 -4.95
N TYR A 308 -18.85 -24.37 -4.01
CA TYR A 308 -18.02 -23.23 -4.30
C TYR A 308 -16.65 -23.65 -4.85
N ILE A 309 -16.00 -24.63 -4.20
CA ILE A 309 -14.69 -25.15 -4.65
C ILE A 309 -14.81 -25.69 -6.08
N ARG A 310 -15.83 -26.53 -6.35
CA ARG A 310 -16.06 -27.11 -7.68
C ARG A 310 -16.20 -26.03 -8.76
N GLN A 311 -17.00 -25.00 -8.50
CA GLN A 311 -17.30 -23.96 -9.46
C GLN A 311 -16.18 -22.92 -9.62
N ARG A 312 -15.54 -22.55 -8.50
CA ARG A 312 -14.75 -21.30 -8.42
C ARG A 312 -13.28 -21.51 -8.12
N VAL A 313 -12.83 -22.72 -7.77
CA VAL A 313 -11.43 -22.92 -7.32
C VAL A 313 -10.75 -24.00 -8.17
N TYR A 314 -9.52 -23.72 -8.56
CA TYR A 314 -8.63 -24.67 -9.20
C TYR A 314 -7.48 -25.05 -8.26
N GLY A 315 -7.15 -26.35 -8.21
CA GLY A 315 -6.00 -26.85 -7.45
C GLY A 315 -6.28 -27.06 -5.96
N MET A 316 -7.54 -27.15 -5.53
CA MET A 316 -7.85 -27.39 -4.11
C MET A 316 -7.50 -28.81 -3.66
N ASP A 317 -7.48 -29.77 -4.56
CA ASP A 317 -7.14 -31.16 -4.21
C ASP A 317 -5.65 -31.32 -3.86
N GLU A 318 -4.78 -30.58 -4.54
CA GLU A 318 -3.35 -30.50 -4.21
C GLU A 318 -3.15 -29.82 -2.85
N VAL A 319 -3.94 -28.82 -2.53
CA VAL A 319 -3.93 -28.19 -1.19
C VAL A 319 -4.41 -29.17 -0.14
N LYS A 320 -5.48 -29.95 -0.39
CA LYS A 320 -5.96 -31.00 0.53
C LYS A 320 -4.89 -32.06 0.80
N ALA A 321 -4.14 -32.44 -0.25
CA ALA A 321 -3.04 -33.39 -0.11
C ALA A 321 -1.90 -32.85 0.76
N GLU A 322 -1.57 -31.57 0.65
CA GLU A 322 -0.60 -30.92 1.54
C GLU A 322 -1.13 -30.79 2.96
N VAL A 323 -2.36 -30.33 3.14
CA VAL A 323 -3.03 -30.18 4.45
C VAL A 323 -3.11 -31.51 5.20
N ALA A 324 -3.31 -32.64 4.52
CA ALA A 324 -3.39 -33.94 5.15
C ALA A 324 -2.11 -34.36 5.92
N LYS A 325 -0.97 -33.75 5.61
CA LYS A 325 0.31 -33.95 6.30
C LYS A 325 0.35 -33.25 7.67
N TRP A 326 -0.52 -32.27 7.88
CA TRP A 326 -0.56 -31.41 9.06
C TRP A 326 -1.56 -31.95 10.08
N THR A 327 -1.21 -33.09 10.66
CA THR A 327 -2.00 -33.70 11.77
C THR A 327 -2.01 -32.75 12.98
N PRO A 328 -3.00 -32.86 13.87
CA PRO A 328 -3.06 -32.05 15.08
C PRO A 328 -1.76 -32.02 15.89
N ASP A 329 -1.16 -33.20 16.12
CA ASP A 329 0.12 -33.34 16.84
C ASP A 329 1.27 -32.58 16.12
N GLU A 330 1.32 -32.65 14.80
CA GLU A 330 2.35 -31.97 14.03
C GLU A 330 2.14 -30.45 14.05
N VAL A 331 0.90 -29.99 13.96
CA VAL A 331 0.57 -28.56 14.08
C VAL A 331 0.97 -28.05 15.46
N GLU A 332 0.60 -28.74 16.53
CA GLU A 332 0.98 -28.35 17.89
C GLU A 332 2.50 -28.36 18.09
N ARG A 333 3.19 -29.39 17.58
CA ARG A 333 4.65 -29.50 17.64
C ARG A 333 5.36 -28.33 16.96
N VAL A 334 4.86 -27.87 15.82
CA VAL A 334 5.49 -26.81 15.01
C VAL A 334 5.08 -25.43 15.49
N THR A 335 3.81 -25.21 15.79
CA THR A 335 3.27 -23.88 16.12
C THR A 335 3.30 -23.56 17.61
N GLY A 336 3.27 -24.57 18.47
CA GLY A 336 3.09 -24.45 19.92
C GLY A 336 1.64 -24.17 20.33
N VAL A 337 0.67 -24.28 19.43
CA VAL A 337 -0.75 -24.05 19.71
C VAL A 337 -1.46 -25.39 19.95
N PRO A 338 -2.12 -25.57 21.10
CA PRO A 338 -2.86 -26.81 21.41
C PRO A 338 -3.96 -27.11 20.38
N GLU A 339 -4.11 -28.42 20.05
CA GLU A 339 -5.08 -28.88 19.06
C GLU A 339 -6.50 -28.39 19.31
N ASN A 340 -6.96 -28.38 20.56
CA ASN A 340 -8.32 -27.96 20.91
C ASN A 340 -8.57 -26.47 20.58
N GLN A 341 -7.55 -25.62 20.65
CA GLN A 341 -7.65 -24.20 20.26
C GLN A 341 -7.74 -24.07 18.74
N VAL A 342 -6.93 -24.84 18.00
CA VAL A 342 -6.96 -24.85 16.53
C VAL A 342 -8.32 -25.35 16.02
N TYR A 343 -8.84 -26.42 16.62
CA TYR A 343 -10.16 -26.97 16.33
C TYR A 343 -11.28 -25.95 16.59
N ALA A 344 -11.25 -25.29 17.76
CA ALA A 344 -12.26 -24.28 18.13
C ALA A 344 -12.27 -23.10 17.16
N ALA A 345 -11.10 -22.60 16.77
CA ALA A 345 -10.98 -21.52 15.78
C ALA A 345 -11.46 -21.93 14.39
N ALA A 346 -11.09 -23.14 13.94
CA ALA A 346 -11.55 -23.69 12.66
C ALA A 346 -13.08 -23.84 12.63
N LYS A 347 -13.65 -24.38 13.73
CA LYS A 347 -15.09 -24.57 13.87
C LYS A 347 -15.83 -23.24 13.91
N ALA A 348 -15.32 -22.24 14.64
CA ALA A 348 -15.91 -20.91 14.70
C ALA A 348 -16.02 -20.25 13.31
N MET A 349 -14.99 -20.39 12.46
CA MET A 349 -15.02 -19.88 11.08
C MET A 349 -15.96 -20.71 10.18
N ALA A 350 -16.03 -22.01 10.36
CA ALA A 350 -16.85 -22.89 9.53
C ALA A 350 -18.35 -22.75 9.82
N ASP A 351 -18.72 -22.63 11.10
CA ASP A 351 -20.12 -22.53 11.54
C ASP A 351 -20.74 -21.15 11.26
N ASN A 352 -19.91 -20.10 11.22
CA ASN A 352 -20.36 -18.70 11.14
C ASN A 352 -19.96 -18.05 9.81
N ARG A 353 -20.48 -18.57 8.70
CA ARG A 353 -20.25 -17.98 7.36
C ARG A 353 -21.35 -16.99 6.98
N PRO A 354 -21.04 -15.92 6.23
CA PRO A 354 -19.73 -15.53 5.72
C PRO A 354 -18.80 -15.00 6.81
N GLY A 355 -17.52 -15.39 6.75
CA GLY A 355 -16.49 -14.91 7.67
C GLY A 355 -15.40 -14.11 6.99
N THR A 356 -15.01 -13.00 7.58
CA THR A 356 -13.91 -12.16 7.07
C THR A 356 -12.55 -12.62 7.59
N PHE A 357 -11.52 -12.48 6.76
CA PHE A 357 -10.14 -12.76 7.11
C PHE A 357 -9.31 -11.50 6.94
N ILE A 358 -8.71 -11.03 8.03
CA ILE A 358 -7.94 -9.79 8.08
C ILE A 358 -6.47 -10.10 8.36
N TRP A 359 -5.58 -9.52 7.58
CA TRP A 359 -4.14 -9.55 7.88
C TRP A 359 -3.44 -8.25 7.55
N CYS A 360 -2.26 -8.09 8.10
CA CYS A 360 -1.41 -6.94 7.91
C CYS A 360 0.06 -7.38 7.77
N MET A 361 0.98 -6.58 8.26
CA MET A 361 2.43 -6.77 8.12
C MET A 361 2.95 -8.05 8.79
N GLY A 362 2.35 -8.50 9.90
CA GLY A 362 2.79 -9.69 10.62
C GLY A 362 2.72 -10.97 9.79
N GLY A 363 1.69 -11.12 8.92
CA GLY A 363 1.60 -12.25 7.99
C GLY A 363 2.42 -12.06 6.71
N THR A 364 2.73 -10.82 6.35
CA THR A 364 3.32 -10.45 5.06
C THR A 364 4.85 -10.41 5.11
N GLN A 365 5.43 -9.82 6.14
CA GLN A 365 6.88 -9.57 6.24
C GLN A 365 7.65 -10.79 6.74
N HIS A 366 7.53 -11.90 6.03
CA HIS A 366 8.30 -13.12 6.23
C HIS A 366 9.06 -13.51 4.97
N THR A 367 10.11 -14.29 5.11
CA THR A 367 10.84 -14.87 3.97
C THR A 367 9.90 -15.64 3.05
N ILE A 368 8.86 -16.26 3.61
CA ILE A 368 7.82 -17.01 2.90
C ILE A 368 6.47 -16.27 2.86
N GLY A 369 6.47 -14.94 2.92
CA GLY A 369 5.23 -14.15 3.00
C GLY A 369 4.23 -14.41 1.89
N ASN A 370 4.67 -14.80 0.69
CA ASN A 370 3.77 -15.22 -0.38
C ASN A 370 3.11 -16.58 -0.11
N ASN A 371 3.78 -17.52 0.57
CA ASN A 371 3.16 -18.77 0.99
C ASN A 371 2.12 -18.52 2.10
N ASN A 372 2.45 -17.65 3.08
CA ASN A 372 1.52 -17.25 4.13
C ASN A 372 0.23 -16.68 3.52
N THR A 373 0.34 -15.67 2.68
CA THR A 373 -0.83 -14.99 2.12
C THR A 373 -1.64 -15.88 1.19
N ARG A 374 -1.01 -16.80 0.45
CA ARG A 374 -1.71 -17.79 -0.37
C ARG A 374 -2.40 -18.87 0.48
N ALA A 375 -1.82 -19.24 1.63
CA ALA A 375 -2.50 -20.11 2.59
C ALA A 375 -3.77 -19.45 3.16
N TYR A 376 -3.72 -18.15 3.48
CA TYR A 376 -4.90 -17.38 3.90
C TYR A 376 -5.98 -17.35 2.81
N CYS A 377 -5.56 -17.16 1.56
CA CYS A 377 -6.46 -17.22 0.41
C CYS A 377 -7.10 -18.59 0.26
N ALA A 378 -6.32 -19.67 0.35
CA ALA A 378 -6.82 -21.04 0.26
C ALA A 378 -7.83 -21.35 1.37
N PHE A 379 -7.61 -20.84 2.57
CA PHE A 379 -8.54 -20.95 3.70
C PHE A 379 -9.89 -20.32 3.38
N GLN A 380 -9.88 -19.08 2.90
CA GLN A 380 -11.10 -18.37 2.54
C GLN A 380 -11.82 -19.00 1.34
N LEU A 381 -11.08 -19.53 0.38
CA LEU A 381 -11.65 -20.25 -0.77
C LEU A 381 -12.28 -21.58 -0.35
N ALA A 382 -11.69 -22.28 0.64
CA ALA A 382 -12.25 -23.54 1.13
C ALA A 382 -13.61 -23.36 1.81
N LEU A 383 -13.83 -22.20 2.43
CA LEU A 383 -15.08 -21.85 3.13
C LEU A 383 -16.08 -21.09 2.27
N GLY A 384 -15.75 -20.77 1.01
CA GLY A 384 -16.62 -19.98 0.13
C GLY A 384 -16.79 -18.50 0.56
N ASN A 385 -15.83 -17.95 1.28
CA ASN A 385 -15.94 -16.60 1.85
C ASN A 385 -15.47 -15.48 0.91
N ILE A 386 -14.98 -15.77 -0.29
CA ILE A 386 -14.57 -14.74 -1.26
C ILE A 386 -15.68 -14.50 -2.28
N GLY A 387 -16.03 -13.23 -2.48
CA GLY A 387 -17.09 -12.81 -3.39
C GLY A 387 -18.47 -12.78 -2.73
N VAL A 388 -18.52 -12.74 -1.41
CA VAL A 388 -19.73 -12.58 -0.62
C VAL A 388 -19.59 -11.42 0.35
N SER A 389 -20.68 -10.69 0.57
CA SER A 389 -20.73 -9.60 1.56
C SER A 389 -20.58 -10.17 2.97
N GLY A 390 -19.77 -9.53 3.81
CA GLY A 390 -19.40 -10.02 5.13
C GLY A 390 -18.29 -11.06 5.16
N GLY A 391 -17.85 -11.53 3.98
CA GLY A 391 -16.68 -12.38 3.80
C GLY A 391 -15.43 -11.59 3.47
N GLY A 392 -14.65 -12.14 2.57
CA GLY A 392 -13.51 -11.44 1.97
C GLY A 392 -12.15 -11.70 2.61
N ALA A 393 -11.16 -11.23 1.89
CA ALA A 393 -9.76 -11.14 2.30
C ALA A 393 -9.43 -9.66 2.46
N ASN A 394 -9.43 -9.21 3.70
CA ASN A 394 -9.37 -7.80 4.06
C ASN A 394 -7.97 -7.41 4.54
N ILE A 395 -7.20 -6.80 3.63
CA ILE A 395 -5.81 -6.45 3.83
C ILE A 395 -5.71 -5.02 4.33
N PHE A 396 -5.30 -4.84 5.58
CA PHE A 396 -5.11 -3.52 6.17
C PHE A 396 -3.68 -3.05 5.88
N ARG A 397 -3.53 -2.21 4.85
CA ARG A 397 -2.24 -1.63 4.47
C ARG A 397 -1.82 -0.53 5.45
N GLY A 398 -0.53 -0.19 5.47
CA GLY A 398 0.02 0.78 6.42
C GLY A 398 -0.32 2.23 6.08
N HIS A 399 0.41 2.78 5.10
CA HIS A 399 0.33 4.21 4.76
C HIS A 399 -0.98 4.58 4.05
N ASP A 400 -1.35 5.85 4.14
CA ASP A 400 -2.58 6.42 3.61
C ASP A 400 -2.78 6.19 2.11
N ASN A 401 -1.72 6.31 1.31
CA ASN A 401 -1.77 6.10 -0.14
C ASN A 401 -0.85 4.98 -0.66
N VAL A 402 -0.46 4.02 0.18
CA VAL A 402 0.37 2.89 -0.30
C VAL A 402 -0.35 2.05 -1.35
N GLN A 403 -1.69 1.97 -1.30
CA GLN A 403 -2.48 1.33 -2.35
C GLN A 403 -2.34 2.10 -3.65
N GLY A 404 -2.60 3.42 -3.64
CA GLY A 404 -2.56 4.26 -4.82
C GLY A 404 -1.17 4.36 -5.44
N ALA A 405 -0.12 4.62 -4.66
CA ALA A 405 1.24 4.69 -5.19
C ALA A 405 1.67 3.36 -5.87
N THR A 406 1.19 2.22 -5.35
CA THR A 406 1.39 0.90 -5.98
C THR A 406 0.58 0.79 -7.28
N ASP A 407 -0.69 1.19 -7.26
CA ASP A 407 -1.59 1.17 -8.43
C ASP A 407 -1.05 2.05 -9.57
N LEU A 408 -0.48 3.18 -9.21
CA LEU A 408 0.09 4.17 -10.16
C LEU A 408 1.53 3.80 -10.62
N GLY A 409 2.05 2.65 -10.20
CA GLY A 409 3.24 2.04 -10.79
C GLY A 409 4.58 2.56 -10.25
N VAL A 410 4.66 3.12 -9.04
CA VAL A 410 5.94 3.46 -8.39
C VAL A 410 6.65 2.16 -7.95
N LEU A 411 6.94 1.30 -8.91
CA LEU A 411 7.51 -0.03 -8.71
C LEU A 411 8.51 -0.36 -9.81
N ALA A 412 9.53 -1.12 -9.45
CA ALA A 412 10.61 -1.52 -10.34
C ALA A 412 10.18 -2.53 -11.44
N ASP A 413 8.97 -3.07 -11.38
CA ASP A 413 8.53 -4.19 -12.22
C ASP A 413 7.19 -3.96 -12.94
N THR A 414 6.66 -2.75 -12.92
CA THR A 414 5.38 -2.45 -13.56
C THR A 414 5.25 -1.00 -14.02
N LEU A 415 4.36 -0.78 -14.97
CA LEU A 415 3.81 0.51 -15.36
C LEU A 415 2.50 0.77 -14.59
N PRO A 416 1.95 2.00 -14.61
CA PRO A 416 0.70 2.29 -13.92
C PRO A 416 -0.40 1.28 -14.26
N GLY A 417 -1.27 0.95 -13.29
CA GLY A 417 -2.34 -0.05 -13.47
C GLY A 417 -1.86 -1.49 -13.46
N TYR A 418 -0.66 -1.77 -12.95
CA TYR A 418 -0.03 -3.10 -12.97
C TYR A 418 0.19 -3.65 -14.38
N TYR A 419 0.31 -2.79 -15.36
CA TYR A 419 0.85 -3.19 -16.67
C TYR A 419 2.31 -3.62 -16.47
N GLY A 420 2.66 -4.79 -17.01
CA GLY A 420 4.06 -5.24 -16.95
C GLY A 420 4.97 -4.38 -17.84
N LEU A 421 6.23 -4.79 -17.95
CA LEU A 421 7.24 -4.10 -18.76
C LEU A 421 7.38 -4.68 -20.20
N ALA A 422 6.42 -5.50 -20.62
CA ALA A 422 6.44 -6.05 -21.98
C ALA A 422 6.22 -4.95 -23.05
N PRO A 423 6.70 -5.15 -24.29
CA PRO A 423 6.58 -4.15 -25.35
C PRO A 423 5.16 -3.64 -25.60
N GLY A 424 4.14 -4.51 -25.49
CA GLY A 424 2.74 -4.11 -25.63
C GLY A 424 2.27 -3.14 -24.53
N SER A 425 2.76 -3.30 -23.30
CA SER A 425 2.45 -2.39 -22.19
C SER A 425 3.09 -1.00 -22.39
N TRP A 426 4.33 -0.98 -22.87
CA TRP A 426 4.98 0.28 -23.24
C TRP A 426 4.28 0.98 -24.40
N GLY A 427 3.88 0.22 -25.42
CA GLY A 427 3.09 0.74 -26.54
C GLY A 427 1.73 1.29 -26.11
N HIS A 428 1.08 0.67 -25.13
CA HIS A 428 -0.15 1.19 -24.53
C HIS A 428 0.11 2.54 -23.85
N TRP A 429 1.09 2.63 -22.95
CA TRP A 429 1.37 3.87 -22.24
C TRP A 429 1.92 4.96 -23.14
N ALA A 430 2.71 4.63 -24.18
CA ALA A 430 3.13 5.60 -25.19
C ALA A 430 1.91 6.29 -25.86
N ARG A 431 0.86 5.52 -26.20
CA ARG A 431 -0.40 6.09 -26.74
C ARG A 431 -1.13 6.96 -25.71
N VAL A 432 -1.20 6.52 -24.45
CA VAL A 432 -1.84 7.31 -23.37
C VAL A 432 -1.13 8.65 -23.17
N TRP A 433 0.20 8.67 -23.27
CA TRP A 433 1.04 9.87 -23.15
C TRP A 433 1.10 10.67 -24.44
N ASP A 434 0.50 10.20 -25.53
CA ASP A 434 0.62 10.78 -26.88
C ASP A 434 2.08 10.96 -27.34
N LEU A 435 2.93 9.99 -27.01
CA LEU A 435 4.35 10.00 -27.33
C LEU A 435 4.70 8.90 -28.33
N ASP A 436 5.76 9.18 -29.11
CA ASP A 436 6.39 8.16 -29.94
C ASP A 436 7.07 7.11 -29.04
N LEU A 437 6.77 5.85 -29.28
CA LEU A 437 7.39 4.74 -28.57
C LEU A 437 8.91 4.66 -28.80
N ASP A 438 9.39 5.01 -29.99
CA ASP A 438 10.81 4.98 -30.30
C ASP A 438 11.55 6.11 -29.57
N TRP A 439 10.92 7.25 -29.35
CA TRP A 439 11.46 8.28 -28.47
C TRP A 439 11.63 7.77 -27.04
N ILE A 440 10.62 7.07 -26.49
CA ILE A 440 10.71 6.47 -25.15
C ILE A 440 11.81 5.43 -25.09
N LYS A 441 11.90 4.53 -26.09
CA LYS A 441 12.98 3.54 -26.19
C LYS A 441 14.36 4.20 -26.20
N GLY A 442 14.53 5.28 -26.93
CA GLY A 442 15.77 6.05 -27.00
C GLY A 442 16.20 6.70 -25.68
N ARG A 443 15.30 6.74 -24.67
CA ARG A 443 15.66 7.23 -23.32
C ARG A 443 16.38 6.15 -22.50
N PHE A 444 16.09 4.89 -22.75
CA PHE A 444 16.72 3.75 -22.05
C PHE A 444 18.11 3.45 -22.64
N ASP A 445 18.89 2.75 -21.84
CA ASP A 445 20.19 2.29 -22.30
C ASP A 445 20.04 1.25 -23.43
N ASN A 446 20.92 1.32 -24.43
CA ASN A 446 20.91 0.36 -25.54
C ASN A 446 21.68 -0.91 -25.15
N VAL A 447 21.18 -1.61 -24.15
CA VAL A 447 21.74 -2.85 -23.61
C VAL A 447 20.64 -3.90 -23.48
N ALA A 448 21.01 -5.16 -23.46
CA ALA A 448 20.10 -6.27 -23.33
C ALA A 448 20.72 -7.41 -22.50
N TYR A 449 19.88 -8.33 -22.02
CA TYR A 449 20.28 -9.44 -21.19
C TYR A 449 19.84 -10.76 -21.80
N ASP A 450 20.51 -11.86 -21.46
CA ASP A 450 20.05 -13.19 -21.80
C ASP A 450 18.64 -13.47 -21.19
N LYS A 451 17.97 -14.52 -21.68
CA LYS A 451 16.64 -14.92 -21.17
C LYS A 451 16.66 -15.29 -19.68
N GLY A 452 17.79 -15.61 -19.12
CA GLY A 452 17.98 -15.90 -17.71
C GLY A 452 18.22 -14.65 -16.86
N GLY A 453 18.42 -13.48 -17.48
CA GLY A 453 18.72 -12.22 -16.81
C GLY A 453 20.02 -12.23 -16.02
N LYS A 454 20.99 -13.10 -16.42
CA LYS A 454 22.18 -13.38 -15.63
C LYS A 454 23.43 -12.66 -16.10
N GLU A 455 23.48 -12.31 -17.37
CA GLU A 455 24.65 -11.74 -17.97
C GLU A 455 24.29 -10.50 -18.79
N TYR A 456 25.13 -9.50 -18.70
CA TYR A 456 25.11 -8.35 -19.56
C TYR A 456 25.76 -8.73 -20.89
N ILE A 457 25.07 -8.59 -22.01
CA ILE A 457 25.53 -9.01 -23.33
C ILE A 457 25.84 -7.82 -24.25
N GLY A 458 25.84 -6.60 -23.77
CA GLY A 458 26.20 -5.42 -24.54
C GLY A 458 25.03 -4.81 -25.32
N GLU A 459 25.29 -4.31 -26.52
CA GLU A 459 24.24 -3.69 -27.36
C GLU A 459 23.18 -4.71 -27.76
N HIS A 460 21.93 -4.25 -27.78
CA HIS A 460 20.79 -5.09 -28.14
C HIS A 460 20.85 -5.46 -29.65
N ASP A 461 20.96 -6.74 -29.93
CA ASP A 461 20.67 -7.32 -31.24
C ASP A 461 19.37 -8.13 -31.16
N GLU A 462 18.35 -7.69 -31.91
CA GLU A 462 17.04 -8.36 -31.98
C GLU A 462 17.12 -9.84 -32.37
N LYS A 463 18.21 -10.24 -33.02
CA LYS A 463 18.46 -11.62 -33.47
C LYS A 463 18.90 -12.55 -32.34
N ASP A 464 19.43 -12.02 -31.22
CA ASP A 464 20.06 -12.82 -30.19
C ASP A 464 19.08 -13.25 -29.09
N ASN A 465 17.78 -13.05 -29.24
CA ASN A 465 16.75 -13.33 -28.22
C ASN A 465 16.99 -12.66 -26.85
N ALA A 466 17.80 -11.63 -26.81
CA ALA A 466 18.04 -10.84 -25.61
C ALA A 466 16.86 -9.95 -25.27
N THR A 467 16.70 -9.64 -24.00
CA THR A 467 15.63 -8.77 -23.51
C THR A 467 16.18 -7.37 -23.27
N PRO A 468 15.71 -6.33 -23.99
CA PRO A 468 16.14 -4.95 -23.75
C PRO A 468 15.93 -4.53 -22.30
N VAL A 469 16.82 -3.71 -21.78
CA VAL A 469 16.75 -3.23 -20.38
C VAL A 469 15.44 -2.54 -20.05
N MET A 470 14.84 -1.86 -21.02
CA MET A 470 13.49 -1.27 -20.90
C MET A 470 12.42 -2.28 -20.52
N ASN A 471 12.57 -3.53 -20.95
CA ASN A 471 11.60 -4.60 -20.73
C ASN A 471 11.97 -5.49 -19.53
N THR A 472 13.05 -5.17 -18.82
CA THR A 472 13.47 -5.89 -17.62
C THR A 472 13.10 -5.12 -16.35
N LYS A 473 12.93 -5.86 -15.26
CA LYS A 473 12.68 -5.28 -13.95
C LYS A 473 13.89 -4.50 -13.46
N GLY A 474 13.66 -3.34 -12.84
CA GLY A 474 14.67 -2.57 -12.15
C GLY A 474 15.15 -3.22 -10.84
N ILE A 475 15.99 -2.51 -10.11
CA ILE A 475 16.43 -2.90 -8.78
C ILE A 475 15.31 -2.58 -7.78
N PRO A 476 14.84 -3.53 -6.95
CA PRO A 476 13.82 -3.23 -5.94
C PRO A 476 14.43 -2.49 -4.75
N VAL A 477 13.62 -1.70 -4.02
CA VAL A 477 14.10 -0.91 -2.86
C VAL A 477 14.75 -1.77 -1.78
N SER A 478 14.37 -3.03 -1.63
CA SER A 478 15.02 -3.96 -0.70
C SER A 478 16.47 -4.28 -1.05
N ARG A 479 16.93 -3.93 -2.27
CA ARG A 479 18.24 -4.28 -2.82
C ARG A 479 19.02 -3.08 -3.39
N TRP A 480 18.55 -1.83 -3.21
CA TRP A 480 19.29 -0.67 -3.70
C TRP A 480 20.71 -0.57 -3.13
N ILE A 481 20.89 -0.99 -1.86
CA ILE A 481 22.20 -1.04 -1.19
C ILE A 481 23.18 -1.89 -2.02
N ASP A 482 22.72 -3.05 -2.47
CA ASP A 482 23.54 -3.93 -3.33
C ASP A 482 23.74 -3.32 -4.71
N GLY A 483 22.75 -2.60 -5.24
CA GLY A 483 22.89 -1.85 -6.50
C GLY A 483 24.00 -0.80 -6.46
N VAL A 484 24.34 -0.29 -5.28
CA VAL A 484 25.45 0.65 -5.08
C VAL A 484 26.77 -0.09 -4.77
N LEU A 485 26.72 -1.11 -3.91
CA LEU A 485 27.92 -1.73 -3.33
C LEU A 485 28.48 -2.90 -4.17
N GLU A 486 27.67 -3.47 -5.06
CA GLU A 486 28.08 -4.60 -5.91
C GLU A 486 29.20 -4.20 -6.87
N ASP A 487 29.94 -5.20 -7.35
CA ASP A 487 30.88 -5.01 -8.45
C ASP A 487 30.10 -4.86 -9.76
N LYS A 488 30.57 -3.95 -10.59
CA LYS A 488 29.90 -3.59 -11.85
C LYS A 488 29.61 -4.81 -12.74
N GLU A 489 30.51 -5.76 -12.79
CA GLU A 489 30.45 -6.96 -13.61
C GLU A 489 29.36 -7.95 -13.15
N ASN A 490 28.85 -7.78 -11.93
CA ASN A 490 27.81 -8.63 -11.34
C ASN A 490 26.41 -8.05 -11.46
N ILE A 491 26.28 -6.82 -11.95
CA ILE A 491 24.97 -6.14 -12.08
C ILE A 491 24.50 -6.20 -13.53
N ALA A 492 23.25 -6.62 -13.74
CA ALA A 492 22.64 -6.64 -15.05
C ALA A 492 22.16 -5.24 -15.49
N GLN A 493 23.09 -4.28 -15.56
CA GLN A 493 22.96 -2.93 -16.11
C GLN A 493 24.37 -2.38 -16.38
N ARG A 494 24.47 -1.24 -17.09
CA ARG A 494 25.75 -0.69 -17.56
C ARG A 494 26.74 -0.38 -16.42
N ASP A 495 26.27 0.16 -15.31
CA ASP A 495 27.10 0.52 -14.16
C ASP A 495 26.29 0.38 -12.84
N THR A 496 26.97 0.50 -11.69
CA THR A 496 26.33 0.53 -10.37
C THR A 496 25.44 1.78 -10.21
N VAL A 497 24.60 1.80 -9.19
CA VAL A 497 23.86 3.01 -8.82
C VAL A 497 24.82 4.04 -8.26
N ARG A 498 24.86 5.22 -8.87
CA ARG A 498 25.77 6.32 -8.55
C ARG A 498 25.07 7.54 -7.98
N ALA A 499 23.78 7.70 -8.33
CA ALA A 499 22.95 8.78 -7.76
C ALA A 499 21.65 8.21 -7.20
N MET A 500 21.15 8.83 -6.13
CA MET A 500 19.91 8.40 -5.50
C MET A 500 19.07 9.58 -5.07
N PHE A 501 17.79 9.53 -5.43
CA PHE A 501 16.75 10.35 -4.82
C PHE A 501 16.06 9.58 -3.71
N MET A 502 15.95 10.18 -2.54
CA MET A 502 15.11 9.72 -1.44
C MET A 502 13.95 10.71 -1.32
N TRP A 503 12.85 10.39 -1.99
CA TRP A 503 11.73 11.30 -2.12
C TRP A 503 10.57 10.84 -1.23
N GLY A 504 10.37 11.55 -0.12
CA GLY A 504 9.38 11.16 0.89
C GLY A 504 9.63 9.77 1.46
N HIS A 505 10.91 9.41 1.70
CA HIS A 505 11.30 8.10 2.16
C HIS A 505 12.46 8.18 3.15
N ALA A 506 12.21 7.73 4.39
CA ALA A 506 13.25 7.65 5.42
C ALA A 506 13.83 6.22 5.47
N PRO A 507 15.13 6.03 5.19
CA PRO A 507 15.72 4.71 5.03
C PRO A 507 15.85 3.91 6.34
N ASN A 508 15.69 4.54 7.50
CA ASN A 508 15.69 3.88 8.80
C ASN A 508 14.54 2.89 9.01
N SER A 509 13.54 2.87 8.10
CA SER A 509 12.50 1.84 8.08
C SER A 509 12.95 0.54 7.38
N GLN A 510 14.16 0.53 6.80
CA GLN A 510 14.76 -0.63 6.16
C GLN A 510 15.79 -1.31 7.07
N THR A 511 16.17 -2.52 6.72
CA THR A 511 17.23 -3.30 7.40
C THR A 511 18.60 -2.95 6.85
N ARG A 512 19.68 -3.50 7.45
CA ARG A 512 21.06 -3.37 6.98
C ARG A 512 21.64 -1.95 7.14
N GLY A 513 21.36 -1.29 8.26
CA GLY A 513 21.84 0.08 8.53
C GLY A 513 23.34 0.32 8.29
N PRO A 514 24.27 -0.52 8.77
CA PRO A 514 25.70 -0.32 8.51
C PRO A 514 26.10 -0.37 7.03
N GLU A 515 25.49 -1.27 6.25
CA GLU A 515 25.74 -1.35 4.80
C GLU A 515 25.08 -0.22 4.04
N MET A 516 23.91 0.23 4.51
CA MET A 516 23.21 1.38 3.98
C MET A 516 24.06 2.65 4.11
N LYS A 517 24.70 2.86 5.27
CA LYS A 517 25.64 3.96 5.47
C LYS A 517 26.76 3.92 4.43
N LYS A 518 27.40 2.76 4.26
CA LYS A 518 28.46 2.57 3.24
C LYS A 518 27.97 2.84 1.82
N ALA A 519 26.74 2.41 1.51
CA ALA A 519 26.16 2.67 0.20
C ALA A 519 25.95 4.18 -0.02
N MET A 520 25.40 4.89 0.96
CA MET A 520 25.21 6.35 0.86
C MET A 520 26.56 7.08 0.70
N GLU A 521 27.60 6.61 1.37
CA GLU A 521 28.96 7.20 1.25
C GLU A 521 29.59 6.99 -0.13
N LYS A 522 29.25 5.89 -0.81
CA LYS A 522 29.77 5.56 -2.16
C LYS A 522 29.05 6.31 -3.30
N LEU A 523 27.85 6.84 -3.08
CA LEU A 523 27.14 7.60 -4.09
C LEU A 523 27.90 8.86 -4.53
N ASP A 524 27.82 9.24 -5.80
CA ASP A 524 28.29 10.54 -6.28
C ASP A 524 27.33 11.64 -5.85
N LEU A 525 26.01 11.36 -5.91
CA LEU A 525 24.96 12.34 -5.60
C LEU A 525 23.86 11.69 -4.74
N LEU A 526 23.47 12.38 -3.66
CA LEU A 526 22.33 12.03 -2.82
C LEU A 526 21.37 13.24 -2.73
N VAL A 527 20.13 13.05 -3.15
CA VAL A 527 19.09 14.09 -3.08
C VAL A 527 17.96 13.62 -2.18
N VAL A 528 17.65 14.37 -1.14
CA VAL A 528 16.55 14.14 -0.21
C VAL A 528 15.48 15.17 -0.49
N VAL A 529 14.30 14.73 -0.90
CA VAL A 529 13.12 15.57 -1.13
C VAL A 529 12.07 15.21 -0.08
N ASP A 530 11.90 16.07 0.91
CA ASP A 530 11.06 15.76 2.07
C ASP A 530 10.69 17.08 2.80
N PRO A 531 9.58 17.14 3.52
CA PRO A 531 9.31 18.26 4.43
C PRO A 531 10.33 18.41 5.56
N TYR A 532 11.03 17.32 5.92
CA TYR A 532 12.00 17.27 7.02
C TYR A 532 13.34 16.68 6.56
N PRO A 533 14.45 16.97 7.24
CA PRO A 533 15.76 16.43 6.83
C PRO A 533 15.85 14.89 6.90
N THR A 534 15.04 14.23 7.71
CA THR A 534 15.01 12.77 7.95
C THR A 534 16.39 12.20 8.35
N VAL A 535 16.47 10.91 8.60
CA VAL A 535 17.77 10.24 8.83
C VAL A 535 18.61 10.15 7.55
N SER A 536 18.02 10.35 6.38
CA SER A 536 18.76 10.39 5.12
C SER A 536 19.82 11.48 5.07
N ALA A 537 19.61 12.57 5.78
CA ALA A 537 20.55 13.70 5.85
C ALA A 537 21.79 13.43 6.74
N VAL A 538 21.70 12.44 7.65
CA VAL A 538 22.72 12.27 8.70
C VAL A 538 23.22 10.83 8.86
N MET A 539 22.70 9.87 8.11
CA MET A 539 23.09 8.45 8.18
C MET A 539 24.40 8.14 7.43
N HIS A 540 25.20 9.14 7.14
CA HIS A 540 26.45 9.04 6.39
C HIS A 540 27.46 10.07 6.87
N ASP A 541 28.74 9.85 6.57
CA ASP A 541 29.83 10.78 6.88
C ASP A 541 30.28 11.60 5.65
N ARG A 542 29.38 11.80 4.68
CA ARG A 542 29.67 12.63 3.50
C ARG A 542 29.90 14.07 3.90
N THR A 543 30.78 14.74 3.18
CA THR A 543 31.04 16.19 3.30
C THR A 543 30.45 17.00 2.18
N ASP A 544 30.11 16.35 1.05
CA ASP A 544 29.67 16.98 -0.19
C ASP A 544 28.67 16.10 -0.96
N GLY A 545 28.04 16.69 -1.98
CA GLY A 545 27.17 15.95 -2.92
C GLY A 545 25.84 15.50 -2.28
N VAL A 546 25.34 16.20 -1.29
CA VAL A 546 24.04 15.97 -0.65
C VAL A 546 23.19 17.24 -0.72
N TYR A 547 21.94 17.07 -1.16
CA TYR A 547 20.96 18.13 -1.23
C TYR A 547 19.73 17.78 -0.39
N LEU A 548 19.20 18.78 0.35
CA LEU A 548 17.91 18.68 1.02
C LEU A 548 16.96 19.69 0.37
N LEU A 549 15.90 19.20 -0.24
CA LEU A 549 14.92 19.98 -0.96
C LEU A 549 13.60 19.98 -0.18
N PRO A 550 13.06 21.15 0.23
CA PRO A 550 11.85 21.23 1.03
C PRO A 550 10.61 20.93 0.19
N ALA A 551 10.02 19.76 0.34
CA ALA A 551 8.72 19.43 -0.21
C ALA A 551 7.58 20.00 0.64
N CYS A 552 6.42 20.21 0.02
CA CYS A 552 5.18 20.47 0.72
C CYS A 552 4.74 19.23 1.52
N THR A 553 4.00 19.46 2.60
CA THR A 553 3.19 18.40 3.20
C THR A 553 1.93 18.14 2.36
N GLN A 554 1.25 17.03 2.61
CA GLN A 554 0.02 16.67 1.92
C GLN A 554 -1.13 17.67 2.15
N PHE A 555 -1.05 18.51 3.19
CA PHE A 555 -2.03 19.56 3.49
C PHE A 555 -1.73 20.91 2.84
N GLU A 556 -0.54 21.05 2.27
CA GLU A 556 -0.08 22.24 1.51
C GLU A 556 -0.27 22.04 0.01
N THR A 557 -0.79 20.92 -0.41
CA THR A 557 -1.13 20.55 -1.78
C THR A 557 -2.49 19.82 -1.82
N TYR A 558 -2.91 19.39 -2.98
CA TYR A 558 -4.19 18.70 -3.17
C TYR A 558 -4.01 17.50 -4.12
N GLY A 559 -5.02 16.64 -4.20
CA GLY A 559 -5.02 15.48 -5.08
C GLY A 559 -5.84 14.32 -4.51
N SER A 560 -5.77 13.17 -5.14
CA SER A 560 -6.50 11.98 -4.71
C SER A 560 -5.60 10.99 -3.96
N VAL A 561 -6.21 10.19 -3.09
CA VAL A 561 -5.57 9.08 -2.38
C VAL A 561 -6.45 7.85 -2.41
N THR A 562 -5.84 6.66 -2.42
CA THR A 562 -6.55 5.39 -2.47
C THR A 562 -6.42 4.66 -1.14
N ALA A 563 -7.51 4.53 -0.41
CA ALA A 563 -7.58 3.75 0.84
C ALA A 563 -7.37 2.25 0.58
N SER A 564 -7.09 1.46 1.63
CA SER A 564 -6.90 0.00 1.49
C SER A 564 -8.07 -0.70 0.82
N ASN A 565 -9.29 -0.24 1.06
CA ASN A 565 -10.50 -0.79 0.44
C ASN A 565 -10.77 -0.32 -0.99
N ARG A 566 -9.76 0.25 -1.65
CA ARG A 566 -9.79 0.65 -3.07
C ARG A 566 -10.63 1.88 -3.39
N SER A 567 -11.18 2.56 -2.38
CA SER A 567 -11.90 3.83 -2.56
C SER A 567 -10.91 4.97 -2.82
N LEU A 568 -11.16 5.77 -3.85
CA LEU A 568 -10.41 6.98 -4.15
C LEU A 568 -11.08 8.18 -3.47
N GLN A 569 -10.29 8.91 -2.72
CA GLN A 569 -10.76 10.06 -1.94
C GLN A 569 -9.99 11.31 -2.37
N TRP A 570 -10.71 12.41 -2.54
CA TRP A 570 -10.07 13.69 -2.80
C TRP A 570 -9.58 14.33 -1.50
N ARG A 571 -8.40 14.91 -1.51
CA ARG A 571 -7.81 15.68 -0.41
C ARG A 571 -7.63 17.12 -0.87
N ASP A 572 -8.37 18.05 -0.26
CA ASP A 572 -8.17 19.47 -0.53
C ASP A 572 -6.97 20.03 0.22
N LYS A 573 -6.36 21.04 -0.38
CA LYS A 573 -5.33 21.86 0.26
C LYS A 573 -5.92 22.60 1.45
N VAL A 574 -5.30 22.48 2.61
CA VAL A 574 -5.72 23.14 3.86
C VAL A 574 -5.07 24.50 4.02
N ILE A 575 -3.77 24.58 3.81
CA ILE A 575 -2.96 25.80 3.92
C ILE A 575 -2.06 25.94 2.70
N ASP A 576 -1.59 27.15 2.46
CA ASP A 576 -0.58 27.39 1.43
C ASP A 576 0.79 26.82 1.83
N PRO A 577 1.66 26.51 0.86
CA PRO A 577 3.02 26.04 1.12
C PRO A 577 3.77 26.92 2.12
N LEU A 578 4.38 26.30 3.12
CA LEU A 578 5.16 27.00 4.13
C LEU A 578 6.59 27.21 3.66
N PHE A 579 7.11 28.42 3.91
CA PHE A 579 8.47 28.81 3.56
C PHE A 579 8.72 28.76 2.04
N GLU A 580 9.85 28.20 1.63
CA GLU A 580 10.21 27.98 0.21
C GLU A 580 9.87 26.56 -0.26
N SER A 581 8.98 25.81 0.46
CA SER A 581 8.60 24.45 0.05
C SER A 581 7.76 24.46 -1.23
N LEU A 582 7.95 23.44 -2.07
CA LEU A 582 7.22 23.28 -3.32
C LEU A 582 6.45 21.94 -3.33
N PRO A 583 5.29 21.87 -3.99
CA PRO A 583 4.64 20.62 -4.28
C PRO A 583 5.53 19.66 -5.10
N ASP A 584 5.44 18.37 -4.86
CA ASP A 584 6.28 17.36 -5.53
C ASP A 584 6.18 17.44 -7.06
N HIS A 585 4.98 17.62 -7.60
CA HIS A 585 4.75 17.75 -9.05
C HIS A 585 5.39 19.02 -9.64
N THR A 586 5.50 20.11 -8.87
CA THR A 586 6.22 21.31 -9.27
C THR A 586 7.72 21.07 -9.27
N ILE A 587 8.26 20.37 -8.28
CA ILE A 587 9.68 19.98 -8.25
C ILE A 587 10.00 19.08 -9.45
N MET A 588 9.11 18.11 -9.77
CA MET A 588 9.27 17.24 -10.95
C MET A 588 9.26 18.06 -12.26
N TYR A 589 8.39 19.06 -12.38
CA TYR A 589 8.34 19.94 -13.54
C TYR A 589 9.66 20.69 -13.73
N LYS A 590 10.13 21.37 -12.69
CA LYS A 590 11.40 22.14 -12.73
C LYS A 590 12.60 21.24 -13.06
N LEU A 591 12.65 20.04 -12.46
CA LEU A 591 13.72 19.09 -12.72
C LEU A 591 13.62 18.53 -14.15
N ALA A 592 12.42 18.18 -14.64
CA ALA A 592 12.21 17.74 -16.02
C ALA A 592 12.64 18.79 -17.04
N LYS A 593 12.36 20.07 -16.77
CA LYS A 593 12.81 21.21 -17.59
C LYS A 593 14.33 21.28 -17.67
N LYS A 594 15.03 21.15 -16.54
CA LYS A 594 16.51 21.10 -16.51
C LYS A 594 17.06 19.89 -17.25
N LEU A 595 16.37 18.74 -17.19
CA LEU A 595 16.77 17.49 -17.83
C LEU A 595 16.32 17.37 -19.30
N GLY A 596 15.55 18.34 -19.82
CA GLY A 596 15.19 18.49 -21.23
C GLY A 596 14.10 17.51 -21.71
N PHE A 597 13.12 17.16 -20.86
CA PHE A 597 11.98 16.34 -21.25
C PHE A 597 10.63 16.79 -20.66
N GLU A 598 10.54 18.03 -20.20
CA GLU A 598 9.31 18.58 -19.65
C GLU A 598 8.15 18.61 -20.65
N GLU A 599 8.42 18.91 -21.91
CA GLU A 599 7.40 18.92 -22.96
C GLU A 599 6.74 17.54 -23.12
N GLN A 600 7.53 16.46 -23.04
CA GLN A 600 7.02 15.10 -23.14
C GLN A 600 6.31 14.66 -21.85
N LEU A 601 6.87 15.02 -20.68
CA LEU A 601 6.29 14.66 -19.39
C LEU A 601 4.91 15.29 -19.20
N PHE A 602 4.74 16.54 -19.61
CA PHE A 602 3.52 17.34 -19.42
C PHE A 602 2.71 17.58 -20.69
N LYS A 603 2.90 16.77 -21.74
CA LYS A 603 2.25 16.95 -23.04
C LYS A 603 0.71 17.07 -22.96
N ASN A 604 0.09 16.31 -22.05
CA ASN A 604 -1.37 16.27 -21.85
C ASN A 604 -1.81 16.98 -20.55
N ILE A 605 -0.89 17.64 -19.89
CA ILE A 605 -1.08 18.23 -18.57
C ILE A 605 -0.79 19.73 -18.69
N LYS A 606 -1.80 20.54 -18.42
CA LYS A 606 -1.62 21.99 -18.40
C LYS A 606 -0.71 22.38 -17.23
N VAL A 607 0.21 23.26 -17.47
CA VAL A 607 1.05 23.88 -16.45
C VAL A 607 0.64 25.35 -16.32
N ASP A 608 0.27 25.77 -15.12
CA ASP A 608 -0.06 27.15 -14.81
C ASP A 608 1.13 27.80 -14.09
N GLY A 609 1.80 28.71 -14.79
CA GLY A 609 3.10 29.19 -14.33
C GLY A 609 4.14 28.08 -14.31
N GLU A 610 4.44 27.54 -13.13
CA GLU A 610 5.33 26.40 -12.93
C GLU A 610 4.64 25.21 -12.24
N GLU A 611 3.33 25.31 -11.99
CA GLU A 611 2.55 24.29 -11.29
C GLU A 611 1.70 23.47 -12.29
N PRO A 612 1.98 22.16 -12.47
CA PRO A 612 1.15 21.27 -13.25
C PRO A 612 -0.23 21.08 -12.60
N LEU A 613 -1.29 21.06 -13.39
CA LEU A 613 -2.65 20.84 -12.89
C LEU A 613 -2.87 19.39 -12.50
N ILE A 614 -3.16 19.15 -11.24
CA ILE A 614 -3.43 17.85 -10.66
C ILE A 614 -4.59 17.14 -11.35
N GLU A 615 -5.66 17.85 -11.66
CA GLU A 615 -6.82 17.32 -12.35
C GLU A 615 -6.50 16.76 -13.75
N ASP A 616 -5.57 17.39 -14.47
CA ASP A 616 -5.15 16.88 -15.78
C ASP A 616 -4.29 15.64 -15.66
N ILE A 617 -3.48 15.54 -14.59
CA ILE A 617 -2.74 14.31 -14.26
C ILE A 617 -3.72 13.16 -13.99
N THR A 618 -4.78 13.43 -13.21
CA THR A 618 -5.85 12.47 -12.96
C THR A 618 -6.50 12.02 -14.27
N ARG A 619 -6.87 12.94 -15.15
CA ARG A 619 -7.49 12.63 -16.44
C ARG A 619 -6.56 11.81 -17.34
N GLU A 620 -5.25 12.05 -17.28
CA GLU A 620 -4.29 11.27 -18.06
C GLU A 620 -4.23 9.81 -17.60
N PHE A 621 -4.12 9.53 -16.30
CA PHE A 621 -4.12 8.14 -15.86
C PHE A 621 -5.49 7.46 -15.99
N ASN A 622 -6.60 8.20 -15.90
CA ASN A 622 -7.92 7.66 -16.19
C ASN A 622 -8.02 7.12 -17.63
N ARG A 623 -7.36 7.74 -18.61
CA ARG A 623 -7.35 7.24 -19.99
C ARG A 623 -6.63 5.90 -20.15
N GLY A 624 -5.70 5.56 -19.26
CA GLY A 624 -4.80 4.43 -19.45
C GLY A 624 -5.00 3.25 -18.51
N MET A 625 -5.58 3.43 -17.33
CA MET A 625 -5.60 2.39 -16.29
C MET A 625 -6.85 1.50 -16.37
N TRP A 626 -6.98 0.78 -17.47
CA TRP A 626 -8.11 -0.13 -17.69
C TRP A 626 -7.99 -1.45 -16.92
N THR A 627 -6.77 -1.94 -16.70
CA THR A 627 -6.53 -3.24 -16.07
C THR A 627 -7.11 -3.36 -14.68
N ILE A 628 -7.15 -2.26 -13.93
CA ILE A 628 -7.70 -2.20 -12.57
C ILE A 628 -8.88 -1.22 -12.46
N GLY A 629 -9.31 -0.62 -13.58
CA GLY A 629 -10.52 0.19 -13.61
C GLY A 629 -10.45 1.51 -12.82
N TYR A 630 -9.43 2.33 -13.11
CA TYR A 630 -9.42 3.74 -12.72
C TYR A 630 -10.15 4.63 -13.74
N THR A 631 -10.57 4.05 -14.85
CA THR A 631 -11.06 4.79 -16.02
C THR A 631 -12.42 5.45 -15.81
N GLY A 632 -13.25 4.93 -14.93
CA GLY A 632 -14.56 5.50 -14.61
C GLY A 632 -14.53 6.60 -13.54
N GLN A 633 -13.37 6.91 -13.00
CA GLN A 633 -13.19 7.93 -11.98
C GLN A 633 -12.80 9.26 -12.61
N SER A 634 -13.09 10.37 -11.96
CA SER A 634 -12.65 11.70 -12.37
C SER A 634 -12.45 12.63 -11.17
N PRO A 635 -11.67 13.70 -11.32
CA PRO A 635 -11.53 14.71 -10.27
C PRO A 635 -12.87 15.26 -9.81
N GLU A 636 -13.78 15.51 -10.76
CA GLU A 636 -15.11 16.05 -10.51
C GLU A 636 -15.94 15.09 -9.64
N ARG A 637 -15.96 13.80 -9.97
CA ARG A 637 -16.68 12.79 -9.19
C ARG A 637 -16.09 12.63 -7.78
N MET A 638 -14.77 12.60 -7.64
CA MET A 638 -14.11 12.49 -6.34
C MET A 638 -14.40 13.71 -5.46
N LYS A 639 -14.34 14.91 -6.03
CA LYS A 639 -14.72 16.16 -5.33
C LYS A 639 -16.19 16.19 -4.94
N LEU A 640 -17.07 15.68 -5.81
CA LEU A 640 -18.49 15.55 -5.51
C LEU A 640 -18.72 14.63 -4.30
N HIS A 641 -18.05 13.48 -4.25
CA HIS A 641 -18.12 12.57 -3.11
C HIS A 641 -17.63 13.22 -1.82
N GLN A 642 -16.53 13.98 -1.87
CA GLN A 642 -15.99 14.72 -0.72
C GLN A 642 -16.99 15.76 -0.19
N GLN A 643 -17.68 16.46 -1.07
CA GLN A 643 -18.66 17.47 -0.69
C GLN A 643 -19.92 16.88 -0.05
N HIS A 644 -20.24 15.62 -0.37
CA HIS A 644 -21.48 14.97 0.01
C HIS A 644 -21.31 13.69 0.83
N TRP A 645 -20.30 13.61 1.72
CA TRP A 645 -20.04 12.43 2.57
C TRP A 645 -21.29 11.87 3.25
N GLY A 646 -22.16 12.74 3.76
CA GLY A 646 -23.36 12.37 4.51
C GLY A 646 -24.44 11.64 3.70
N THR A 647 -24.32 11.57 2.37
CA THR A 647 -25.27 10.84 1.52
C THR A 647 -24.96 9.36 1.41
N PHE A 648 -23.75 8.94 1.82
CA PHE A 648 -23.30 7.56 1.71
C PHE A 648 -23.71 6.74 2.93
N ASP A 649 -24.38 5.63 2.68
CA ASP A 649 -24.76 4.69 3.74
C ASP A 649 -23.51 4.09 4.43
N PHE A 650 -23.57 3.98 5.74
CA PHE A 650 -22.41 3.57 6.54
C PHE A 650 -22.02 2.10 6.37
N THR A 651 -22.91 1.25 5.92
CA THR A 651 -22.64 -0.19 5.74
C THR A 651 -22.34 -0.55 4.30
N SER A 652 -23.18 -0.11 3.38
CA SER A 652 -23.06 -0.45 1.96
C SER A 652 -22.10 0.47 1.19
N LEU A 653 -21.78 1.65 1.75
CA LEU A 653 -21.08 2.75 1.08
C LEU A 653 -21.83 3.33 -0.12
N LYS A 654 -23.08 2.94 -0.37
CA LYS A 654 -23.87 3.43 -1.48
C LYS A 654 -24.48 4.78 -1.14
N ALA A 655 -24.42 5.71 -2.09
CA ALA A 655 -25.11 6.99 -1.94
C ALA A 655 -26.62 6.78 -2.10
N GLU A 656 -27.38 7.38 -1.20
CA GLU A 656 -28.85 7.38 -1.18
C GLU A 656 -29.36 8.81 -1.36
N GLY A 657 -29.72 9.14 -2.59
CA GLY A 657 -30.11 10.48 -2.99
C GLY A 657 -28.93 11.45 -3.18
N GLY A 658 -29.26 12.67 -3.60
CA GLY A 658 -28.27 13.71 -3.85
C GLY A 658 -27.51 13.55 -5.17
N PRO A 659 -26.47 14.37 -5.41
CA PRO A 659 -25.75 14.39 -6.69
C PRO A 659 -24.94 13.15 -7.00
N ALA A 660 -24.59 12.35 -5.99
CA ALA A 660 -23.83 11.10 -6.13
C ALA A 660 -24.73 9.85 -6.06
N ASP A 661 -26.05 10.00 -6.16
CA ASP A 661 -27.00 8.91 -6.00
C ASP A 661 -26.63 7.67 -6.83
N GLY A 662 -26.59 6.52 -6.17
CA GLY A 662 -26.24 5.23 -6.76
C GLY A 662 -24.74 4.91 -6.80
N ASP A 663 -23.84 5.90 -6.67
CA ASP A 663 -22.40 5.66 -6.57
C ASP A 663 -22.03 5.03 -5.21
N PHE A 664 -20.95 4.26 -5.19
CA PHE A 664 -20.31 3.84 -3.94
C PHE A 664 -19.19 4.81 -3.55
N TYR A 665 -19.08 5.13 -2.27
CA TYR A 665 -18.13 6.12 -1.79
C TYR A 665 -16.70 5.89 -2.29
N GLY A 666 -16.16 6.91 -2.95
CA GLY A 666 -14.83 6.86 -3.54
C GLY A 666 -14.74 5.94 -4.76
N MET A 667 -15.86 5.48 -5.30
CA MET A 667 -15.93 4.60 -6.47
C MET A 667 -14.84 3.52 -6.40
N PRO A 668 -14.89 2.59 -5.41
CA PRO A 668 -13.83 1.60 -5.22
C PRO A 668 -13.49 0.93 -6.55
N TRP A 669 -12.20 0.94 -6.90
CA TRP A 669 -11.82 0.30 -8.15
C TRP A 669 -12.00 -1.24 -8.09
N PRO A 670 -12.37 -1.91 -9.19
CA PRO A 670 -12.60 -1.40 -10.53
C PRO A 670 -13.82 -0.49 -10.66
N SER A 671 -13.61 0.70 -11.24
CA SER A 671 -14.66 1.56 -11.75
C SER A 671 -14.38 1.76 -13.25
N TRP A 672 -14.95 0.87 -14.04
CA TRP A 672 -14.64 0.80 -15.46
C TRP A 672 -15.44 1.79 -16.32
N GLY A 673 -15.10 1.85 -17.58
CA GLY A 673 -15.72 2.69 -18.55
C GLY A 673 -15.07 4.05 -18.62
N THR A 674 -15.88 5.08 -18.76
CA THR A 674 -15.46 6.47 -18.75
C THR A 674 -16.19 7.20 -17.63
N PRO A 675 -15.76 8.41 -17.23
CA PRO A 675 -16.50 9.20 -16.25
C PRO A 675 -17.96 9.44 -16.64
N GLU A 676 -18.23 9.56 -17.95
CA GLU A 676 -19.57 9.77 -18.49
C GLU A 676 -20.48 8.54 -18.35
N MET A 677 -19.92 7.34 -18.36
CA MET A 677 -20.67 6.09 -18.13
C MET A 677 -21.13 5.94 -16.68
N LYS A 678 -20.57 6.71 -15.76
CA LYS A 678 -20.93 6.73 -14.34
C LYS A 678 -20.98 5.35 -13.71
N HIS A 679 -19.95 4.53 -13.95
CA HIS A 679 -19.83 3.26 -13.25
C HIS A 679 -19.71 3.52 -11.74
N PRO A 680 -20.52 2.89 -10.88
CA PRO A 680 -20.67 3.28 -9.48
C PRO A 680 -19.45 2.93 -8.60
N GLY A 681 -18.52 2.14 -9.12
CA GLY A 681 -17.47 1.49 -8.35
C GLY A 681 -17.86 0.07 -7.92
N THR A 682 -16.88 -0.65 -7.38
CA THR A 682 -16.99 -2.08 -7.04
C THR A 682 -16.53 -2.29 -5.58
N PRO A 683 -17.38 -2.09 -4.58
CA PRO A 683 -17.00 -2.23 -3.17
C PRO A 683 -16.59 -3.67 -2.82
N ASN A 684 -17.24 -4.67 -3.41
CA ASN A 684 -16.84 -6.07 -3.37
C ASN A 684 -16.28 -6.45 -4.74
N LEU A 685 -15.02 -6.87 -4.80
CA LEU A 685 -14.31 -7.18 -6.05
C LEU A 685 -14.96 -8.28 -6.87
N TYR A 686 -15.60 -9.21 -6.19
CA TYR A 686 -16.22 -10.40 -6.78
C TYR A 686 -17.65 -10.56 -6.26
N ASP A 687 -18.49 -11.20 -7.04
CA ASP A 687 -19.82 -11.60 -6.63
C ASP A 687 -20.03 -13.06 -7.00
N THR A 688 -20.03 -13.93 -6.01
CA THR A 688 -20.24 -15.36 -6.18
C THR A 688 -21.61 -15.81 -5.66
N SER A 689 -22.48 -14.88 -5.30
CA SER A 689 -23.86 -15.14 -4.89
C SER A 689 -24.73 -15.63 -6.06
N SER A 690 -24.35 -15.26 -7.28
CA SER A 690 -24.98 -15.71 -8.52
C SER A 690 -24.00 -16.47 -9.39
N PRO A 691 -24.46 -17.47 -10.17
CA PRO A 691 -23.65 -18.07 -11.22
C PRO A 691 -23.12 -17.01 -12.18
N VAL A 692 -21.94 -17.24 -12.74
CA VAL A 692 -21.37 -16.29 -13.70
C VAL A 692 -22.26 -16.15 -14.95
N ALA A 693 -22.88 -17.23 -15.37
CA ALA A 693 -23.85 -17.21 -16.47
C ALA A 693 -25.04 -16.26 -16.22
N ASP A 694 -25.39 -16.06 -14.95
CA ASP A 694 -26.50 -15.20 -14.52
C ASP A 694 -26.03 -13.80 -14.04
N GLY A 695 -24.78 -13.43 -14.31
CA GLY A 695 -24.27 -12.10 -14.05
C GLY A 695 -23.37 -11.94 -12.81
N GLY A 696 -23.04 -13.00 -12.09
CA GLY A 696 -22.12 -12.93 -10.96
C GLY A 696 -20.71 -12.50 -11.39
N LEU A 697 -20.06 -11.61 -10.65
CA LEU A 697 -18.68 -11.20 -10.88
C LEU A 697 -17.73 -12.34 -10.52
N THR A 698 -16.78 -12.60 -11.40
CA THR A 698 -15.87 -13.74 -11.27
C THR A 698 -14.43 -13.34 -11.00
N PHE A 699 -13.62 -14.32 -10.64
CA PHE A 699 -12.19 -14.15 -10.50
C PHE A 699 -11.55 -13.81 -11.84
N ARG A 700 -10.52 -12.97 -11.78
CA ARG A 700 -9.79 -12.52 -12.96
C ARG A 700 -8.62 -13.43 -13.27
N ALA A 701 -8.52 -13.93 -14.50
CA ALA A 701 -7.31 -14.58 -14.99
C ALA A 701 -6.28 -13.52 -15.38
N ARG A 702 -5.38 -13.18 -14.46
CA ARG A 702 -4.41 -12.11 -14.72
C ARG A 702 -3.40 -12.47 -15.82
N PHE A 703 -3.01 -13.74 -15.94
CA PHE A 703 -1.87 -14.15 -16.74
C PHE A 703 -2.19 -15.16 -17.86
N GLY A 704 -3.43 -15.38 -18.17
CA GLY A 704 -3.83 -16.21 -19.30
C GLY A 704 -3.55 -17.71 -19.08
N VAL A 705 -2.74 -18.29 -19.96
CA VAL A 705 -2.41 -19.72 -19.95
C VAL A 705 -1.75 -20.13 -18.63
N GLU A 706 -2.19 -21.25 -18.12
CA GLU A 706 -1.81 -21.76 -16.84
C GLU A 706 -1.09 -23.11 -16.94
N HIS A 707 -1.53 -24.07 -16.21
CA HIS A 707 -0.84 -25.34 -16.07
C HIS A 707 -0.97 -26.22 -17.33
N ASN A 708 0.14 -26.77 -17.81
CA ASN A 708 0.19 -27.69 -18.98
C ASN A 708 -0.56 -27.17 -20.23
N GLY A 709 -0.58 -25.86 -20.44
CA GLY A 709 -1.26 -25.23 -21.55
C GLY A 709 -2.78 -25.12 -21.41
N VAL A 710 -3.34 -25.58 -20.30
CA VAL A 710 -4.77 -25.41 -19.97
C VAL A 710 -5.01 -24.00 -19.43
N ASN A 711 -5.95 -23.31 -20.05
CA ASN A 711 -6.39 -22.01 -19.60
C ASN A 711 -7.56 -22.14 -18.61
N LEU A 712 -7.51 -21.46 -17.50
CA LEU A 712 -8.52 -21.50 -16.44
C LEU A 712 -9.71 -20.56 -16.69
N LEU A 713 -9.88 -20.06 -17.90
CA LEU A 713 -11.04 -19.30 -18.31
C LEU A 713 -12.25 -20.19 -18.51
N ALA A 714 -13.44 -19.59 -18.46
CA ALA A 714 -14.68 -20.32 -18.66
C ALA A 714 -14.71 -21.05 -20.00
N GLU A 715 -15.38 -22.19 -20.03
CA GLU A 715 -15.78 -22.85 -21.26
C GLU A 715 -16.54 -21.86 -22.16
N ASN A 716 -16.36 -21.93 -23.45
CA ASN A 716 -16.80 -20.95 -24.44
C ASN A 716 -16.01 -19.62 -24.42
N SER A 717 -14.99 -19.48 -23.58
CA SER A 717 -13.99 -18.45 -23.82
C SER A 717 -13.16 -18.78 -25.07
N TYR A 718 -12.47 -17.78 -25.62
CA TYR A 718 -11.57 -18.01 -26.77
C TYR A 718 -10.28 -18.74 -26.39
N SER A 719 -10.16 -19.19 -25.16
CA SER A 719 -8.99 -19.89 -24.66
C SER A 719 -9.17 -21.40 -24.85
N VAL A 720 -8.35 -21.98 -25.71
CA VAL A 720 -8.35 -23.42 -25.94
C VAL A 720 -7.98 -24.15 -24.65
N GLY A 721 -8.73 -25.20 -24.32
CA GLY A 721 -8.49 -26.04 -23.15
C GLY A 721 -9.03 -25.47 -21.84
N SER A 722 -10.00 -24.55 -21.86
CA SER A 722 -10.71 -24.10 -20.66
C SER A 722 -11.41 -25.25 -19.95
N GLU A 723 -11.15 -25.41 -18.65
CA GLU A 723 -11.84 -26.41 -17.80
C GLU A 723 -13.09 -25.85 -17.10
N ILE A 724 -13.34 -24.54 -17.21
CA ILE A 724 -14.49 -23.90 -16.58
C ILE A 724 -15.69 -24.03 -17.50
N LYS A 725 -16.75 -24.63 -17.02
CA LYS A 725 -17.98 -24.91 -17.80
C LYS A 725 -19.04 -23.82 -17.71
N ASP A 726 -19.01 -23.04 -16.63
CA ASP A 726 -19.97 -21.96 -16.40
C ASP A 726 -19.23 -20.64 -16.36
N GLY A 727 -19.83 -19.60 -16.91
CA GLY A 727 -19.28 -18.26 -16.81
C GLY A 727 -19.43 -17.43 -18.08
N TYR A 728 -18.89 -16.21 -18.04
CA TYR A 728 -18.84 -15.34 -19.20
C TYR A 728 -17.57 -15.58 -20.00
N PRO A 729 -17.67 -15.63 -21.32
CA PRO A 729 -16.50 -15.63 -22.18
C PRO A 729 -15.79 -14.28 -22.08
N GLU A 730 -14.47 -14.27 -22.23
CA GLU A 730 -13.74 -13.01 -22.45
C GLU A 730 -14.19 -12.36 -23.75
N PHE A 731 -14.37 -11.05 -23.74
CA PHE A 731 -14.73 -10.30 -24.93
C PHE A 731 -13.53 -10.15 -25.87
N THR A 732 -13.73 -10.51 -27.13
CA THR A 732 -12.76 -10.33 -28.21
C THR A 732 -13.39 -9.54 -29.34
N ALA A 733 -12.57 -9.09 -30.29
CA ALA A 733 -13.06 -8.43 -31.50
C ALA A 733 -14.12 -9.27 -32.24
N ASP A 734 -13.89 -10.57 -32.39
CA ASP A 734 -14.83 -11.47 -33.09
C ASP A 734 -16.15 -11.63 -32.33
N MET A 735 -16.10 -11.66 -31.00
CA MET A 735 -17.29 -11.71 -30.17
C MET A 735 -18.09 -10.41 -30.29
N LEU A 736 -17.45 -9.25 -30.26
CA LEU A 736 -18.09 -7.96 -30.45
C LEU A 736 -18.77 -7.89 -31.84
N LYS A 737 -18.12 -8.36 -32.90
CA LYS A 737 -18.69 -8.46 -34.23
C LYS A 737 -19.92 -9.39 -34.24
N LYS A 738 -19.80 -10.56 -33.60
CA LYS A 738 -20.93 -11.54 -33.51
C LYS A 738 -22.13 -10.99 -32.73
N LEU A 739 -21.88 -10.19 -31.68
CA LEU A 739 -22.92 -9.57 -30.85
C LEU A 739 -23.48 -8.29 -31.47
N GLY A 740 -22.90 -7.78 -32.55
CA GLY A 740 -23.29 -6.52 -33.16
C GLY A 740 -22.82 -5.27 -32.40
N TRP A 741 -21.86 -5.42 -31.50
CA TRP A 741 -21.33 -4.34 -30.66
C TRP A 741 -20.04 -3.73 -31.23
N TRP A 742 -19.52 -4.26 -32.33
CA TRP A 742 -18.29 -3.81 -32.96
C TRP A 742 -18.31 -2.32 -33.33
N ASP A 743 -19.50 -1.81 -33.74
CA ASP A 743 -19.64 -0.41 -34.15
C ASP A 743 -19.66 0.59 -32.98
N ASP A 744 -19.70 0.13 -31.76
CA ASP A 744 -19.53 0.95 -30.57
C ASP A 744 -18.06 1.31 -30.32
N LEU A 745 -17.13 0.67 -31.00
CA LEU A 745 -15.70 1.02 -30.97
C LEU A 745 -15.42 2.22 -31.89
N SER A 746 -14.53 3.12 -31.49
CA SER A 746 -13.98 4.15 -32.36
C SER A 746 -13.13 3.53 -33.49
N ALA A 747 -12.78 4.32 -34.49
CA ALA A 747 -11.94 3.87 -35.61
C ALA A 747 -10.57 3.39 -35.12
N ASP A 748 -9.97 4.11 -34.17
CA ASP A 748 -8.67 3.78 -33.59
C ASP A 748 -8.73 2.50 -32.74
N GLU A 749 -9.80 2.35 -31.94
CA GLU A 749 -10.02 1.14 -31.16
C GLU A 749 -10.23 -0.10 -32.06
N LYS A 750 -10.97 0.05 -33.18
CA LYS A 750 -11.14 -1.00 -34.18
C LYS A 750 -9.79 -1.40 -34.78
N ALA A 751 -8.99 -0.44 -35.20
CA ALA A 751 -7.65 -0.68 -35.76
C ALA A 751 -6.73 -1.39 -34.76
N MET A 752 -6.81 -1.04 -33.50
CA MET A 752 -6.01 -1.69 -32.44
C MET A 752 -6.51 -3.13 -32.14
N ALA A 753 -7.79 -3.38 -32.24
CA ALA A 753 -8.40 -4.68 -31.92
C ALA A 753 -8.36 -5.67 -33.11
N GLU A 754 -8.24 -5.19 -34.35
CA GLU A 754 -8.28 -6.04 -35.54
C GLU A 754 -7.13 -7.05 -35.58
N GLY A 755 -7.46 -8.32 -35.86
CA GLY A 755 -6.49 -9.41 -35.98
C GLY A 755 -5.82 -9.83 -34.66
N LYS A 756 -6.29 -9.36 -33.51
CA LYS A 756 -5.72 -9.69 -32.21
C LYS A 756 -6.72 -10.42 -31.31
N ASN A 757 -6.28 -11.54 -30.75
CA ASN A 757 -6.96 -12.21 -29.66
C ASN A 757 -6.57 -11.53 -28.36
N TRP A 758 -7.36 -10.59 -27.92
CA TRP A 758 -7.11 -9.87 -26.68
C TRP A 758 -7.74 -10.62 -25.50
N LYS A 759 -6.93 -11.17 -24.66
CA LYS A 759 -7.36 -11.68 -23.35
C LYS A 759 -7.61 -10.55 -22.36
N THR A 760 -6.93 -9.42 -22.56
CA THR A 760 -7.16 -8.15 -21.89
C THR A 760 -7.06 -7.06 -22.91
N ASP A 761 -8.09 -6.23 -23.02
CA ASP A 761 -8.07 -5.09 -23.90
C ASP A 761 -7.21 -3.97 -23.34
N LEU A 762 -5.98 -3.84 -23.84
CA LEU A 762 -5.07 -2.79 -23.42
C LEU A 762 -5.48 -1.39 -23.89
N SER A 763 -6.36 -1.31 -24.91
CA SER A 763 -6.90 -0.02 -25.36
C SER A 763 -8.07 0.46 -24.52
N GLY A 764 -8.71 -0.45 -23.81
CA GLY A 764 -9.93 -0.20 -23.06
C GLY A 764 -11.21 -0.20 -23.90
N GLY A 765 -11.12 -0.28 -25.22
CA GLY A 765 -12.26 -0.19 -26.10
C GLY A 765 -13.23 -1.37 -25.94
N ILE A 766 -12.71 -2.58 -25.99
CA ILE A 766 -13.53 -3.80 -25.82
C ILE A 766 -14.15 -3.84 -24.43
N GLN A 767 -13.39 -3.49 -23.40
CA GLN A 767 -13.89 -3.44 -22.02
C GLN A 767 -14.99 -2.39 -21.85
N ARG A 768 -14.80 -1.21 -22.41
CA ARG A 768 -15.79 -0.13 -22.41
C ARG A 768 -17.10 -0.57 -23.10
N VAL A 769 -17.00 -1.21 -24.22
CA VAL A 769 -18.18 -1.72 -24.95
C VAL A 769 -18.88 -2.80 -24.14
N ALA A 770 -18.15 -3.76 -23.56
CA ALA A 770 -18.72 -4.79 -22.70
C ALA A 770 -19.52 -4.19 -21.53
N ILE A 771 -18.91 -3.20 -20.82
CA ILE A 771 -19.58 -2.51 -19.71
C ILE A 771 -20.82 -1.75 -20.19
N LYS A 772 -20.74 -1.05 -21.33
CA LYS A 772 -21.89 -0.34 -21.93
C LYS A 772 -23.10 -1.27 -22.12
N HIS A 773 -22.84 -2.54 -22.43
CA HIS A 773 -23.87 -3.56 -22.60
C HIS A 773 -24.15 -4.39 -21.32
N GLY A 774 -23.72 -3.90 -20.16
CA GLY A 774 -23.99 -4.53 -18.87
C GLY A 774 -23.21 -5.81 -18.57
N CYS A 775 -22.08 -6.01 -19.24
CA CYS A 775 -21.26 -7.21 -19.09
C CYS A 775 -20.01 -6.96 -18.25
N ALA A 776 -19.59 -7.96 -17.45
CA ALA A 776 -18.28 -7.92 -16.81
C ALA A 776 -17.16 -8.00 -17.86
N PRO A 777 -16.16 -7.08 -17.84
CA PRO A 777 -15.20 -6.97 -18.94
C PRO A 777 -14.10 -8.03 -18.92
N PHE A 778 -13.94 -8.76 -17.82
CA PHE A 778 -12.94 -9.82 -17.68
C PHE A 778 -13.61 -11.19 -17.55
N GLY A 779 -12.99 -12.16 -18.17
CA GLY A 779 -13.53 -13.52 -18.23
C GLY A 779 -13.57 -14.26 -16.90
N ASN A 780 -14.04 -15.43 -16.92
CA ASN A 780 -14.49 -16.26 -15.83
C ASN A 780 -13.42 -17.24 -15.38
N ALA A 781 -12.30 -16.74 -14.87
CA ALA A 781 -11.29 -17.59 -14.31
C ALA A 781 -11.71 -18.14 -12.95
N LYS A 782 -11.30 -19.36 -12.64
CA LYS A 782 -11.28 -19.89 -11.28
C LYS A 782 -10.16 -19.22 -10.48
N ALA A 783 -10.37 -19.05 -9.17
CA ALA A 783 -9.28 -18.76 -8.25
C ALA A 783 -8.30 -19.92 -8.21
N ARG A 784 -7.03 -19.64 -8.04
CA ARG A 784 -5.96 -20.64 -8.08
C ARG A 784 -5.45 -20.92 -6.67
N ALA A 785 -5.78 -22.04 -6.13
CA ALA A 785 -5.17 -22.53 -4.90
C ALA A 785 -3.71 -23.00 -5.12
N VAL A 786 -3.37 -23.35 -6.37
CA VAL A 786 -2.02 -23.71 -6.83
C VAL A 786 -1.53 -22.69 -7.86
N VAL A 787 -0.30 -22.19 -7.70
CA VAL A 787 0.32 -21.22 -8.63
C VAL A 787 1.70 -21.72 -9.06
N TRP A 788 1.78 -22.26 -10.24
CA TRP A 788 3.00 -22.95 -10.77
C TRP A 788 4.20 -22.04 -10.99
N THR A 789 4.01 -20.75 -11.08
CA THR A 789 5.10 -19.78 -11.28
C THR A 789 5.85 -19.43 -9.99
N PHE A 790 5.34 -19.86 -8.84
CA PHE A 790 6.05 -19.71 -7.57
C PHE A 790 6.99 -20.91 -7.31
N PRO A 791 8.05 -20.70 -6.51
CA PRO A 791 8.93 -21.79 -6.10
C PRO A 791 8.20 -22.93 -5.39
N ASP A 792 7.17 -22.60 -4.63
CA ASP A 792 6.26 -23.52 -3.98
C ASP A 792 4.87 -23.35 -4.64
N PRO A 793 4.48 -24.15 -5.62
CA PRO A 793 3.19 -24.04 -6.28
C PRO A 793 2.01 -24.17 -5.32
N VAL A 794 2.03 -25.12 -4.41
CA VAL A 794 1.18 -25.19 -3.21
C VAL A 794 1.93 -24.50 -2.08
N PRO A 795 1.28 -23.64 -1.28
CA PRO A 795 1.93 -23.06 -0.11
C PRO A 795 2.40 -24.12 0.86
N ILE A 796 3.68 -24.15 1.17
CA ILE A 796 4.28 -25.05 2.15
C ILE A 796 4.93 -24.27 3.27
N HIS A 797 5.09 -24.92 4.43
CA HIS A 797 5.86 -24.36 5.52
C HIS A 797 7.36 -24.48 5.23
N ARG A 798 8.06 -23.41 5.53
CA ARG A 798 9.53 -23.34 5.56
C ARG A 798 9.96 -22.67 6.85
N GLU A 799 10.91 -23.26 7.54
CA GLU A 799 11.42 -22.65 8.77
C GLU A 799 12.03 -21.26 8.50
N PRO A 800 11.83 -20.29 9.42
CA PRO A 800 12.49 -19.00 9.33
C PRO A 800 14.01 -19.10 9.23
N LEU A 801 14.65 -18.16 8.57
CA LEU A 801 16.10 -18.14 8.34
C LEU A 801 16.92 -18.28 9.64
N TYR A 802 16.44 -17.70 10.73
CA TYR A 802 17.12 -17.70 12.04
C TYR A 802 16.32 -18.49 13.09
N THR A 803 15.70 -19.58 12.68
CA THR A 803 14.90 -20.38 13.60
C THR A 803 15.74 -20.93 14.75
N SER A 804 15.20 -20.89 15.95
CA SER A 804 15.74 -21.61 17.12
C SER A 804 15.35 -23.11 17.13
N ARG A 805 14.37 -23.50 16.32
CA ARG A 805 13.89 -24.89 16.20
C ARG A 805 14.70 -25.63 15.14
N ARG A 806 15.96 -25.87 15.45
CA ARG A 806 16.91 -26.57 14.57
C ARG A 806 16.47 -28.01 14.25
N ASP A 807 15.70 -28.63 15.14
CA ASP A 807 15.06 -29.92 14.94
C ASP A 807 14.04 -29.97 13.78
N LEU A 808 13.51 -28.80 13.38
CA LEU A 808 12.52 -28.69 12.30
C LEU A 808 13.16 -28.45 10.92
N VAL A 809 14.40 -28.01 10.88
CA VAL A 809 15.05 -27.54 9.64
C VAL A 809 15.20 -28.67 8.61
N GLU A 810 15.46 -29.91 9.05
CA GLU A 810 15.58 -31.04 8.14
C GLU A 810 14.25 -31.33 7.40
N LYS A 811 13.14 -31.28 8.15
CA LYS A 811 11.82 -31.55 7.59
C LYS A 811 11.23 -30.34 6.83
N TYR A 812 11.52 -29.15 7.30
CA TYR A 812 10.99 -27.89 6.76
C TYR A 812 12.15 -26.91 6.44
N PRO A 813 12.97 -27.22 5.42
CA PRO A 813 14.12 -26.38 5.09
C PRO A 813 13.70 -24.96 4.69
N THR A 814 14.56 -23.97 4.93
CA THR A 814 14.37 -22.62 4.41
C THR A 814 14.45 -22.62 2.88
N TYR A 815 14.16 -21.49 2.23
CA TYR A 815 14.39 -21.37 0.79
C TYR A 815 15.85 -21.64 0.45
N GLU A 816 16.06 -22.33 -0.68
CA GLU A 816 17.37 -22.38 -1.32
C GLU A 816 17.74 -21.00 -1.86
N ASP A 817 19.02 -20.69 -1.81
CA ASP A 817 19.54 -19.47 -2.36
C ASP A 817 19.38 -19.43 -3.87
N ARG A 818 18.76 -18.37 -4.37
CA ARG A 818 18.76 -18.09 -5.79
C ARG A 818 20.09 -17.45 -6.18
N LYS A 819 20.65 -17.86 -7.31
CA LYS A 819 21.90 -17.29 -7.82
C LYS A 819 21.75 -15.83 -8.25
N SER A 820 20.56 -15.42 -8.62
CA SER A 820 20.27 -14.04 -9.02
C SER A 820 18.87 -13.63 -8.63
N PHE A 821 18.66 -12.34 -8.37
CA PHE A 821 17.37 -11.73 -8.12
C PHE A 821 17.24 -10.45 -8.95
N TRP A 822 16.47 -10.53 -10.05
CA TRP A 822 16.33 -9.48 -11.05
C TRP A 822 17.71 -9.08 -11.63
N ARG A 823 18.18 -7.86 -11.36
CA ARG A 823 19.48 -7.34 -11.87
C ARG A 823 20.68 -7.66 -10.99
N LEU A 824 20.48 -8.34 -9.86
CA LEU A 824 21.51 -8.51 -8.83
C LEU A 824 21.72 -9.98 -8.48
N PRO A 825 22.95 -10.40 -8.14
CA PRO A 825 23.18 -11.70 -7.55
C PRO A 825 22.54 -11.82 -6.18
N THR A 826 22.15 -13.02 -5.78
CA THR A 826 21.71 -13.30 -4.41
C THR A 826 22.93 -13.37 -3.50
N ARG A 827 22.92 -12.59 -2.43
CA ARG A 827 24.00 -12.54 -1.44
C ARG A 827 23.76 -13.37 -0.19
N TYR A 828 22.54 -13.87 -0.03
CA TYR A 828 22.19 -14.63 1.16
C TYR A 828 22.44 -16.11 0.92
N GLY A 829 23.53 -16.62 1.51
CA GLY A 829 23.72 -18.03 1.71
C GLY A 829 22.64 -18.61 2.62
N SER A 830 22.29 -19.87 2.43
CA SER A 830 21.35 -20.50 3.35
C SER A 830 21.91 -20.45 4.77
N ILE A 831 21.19 -19.75 5.65
CA ILE A 831 21.57 -19.55 7.05
C ILE A 831 21.42 -20.84 7.85
N GLN A 832 20.76 -21.85 7.30
CA GLN A 832 20.63 -23.17 7.90
C GLN A 832 21.99 -23.82 8.25
N ALA A 833 23.05 -23.48 7.52
CA ALA A 833 24.40 -23.99 7.78
C ALA A 833 24.95 -23.55 9.14
N LYS A 834 24.50 -22.41 9.70
CA LYS A 834 24.94 -21.89 10.98
C LYS A 834 23.79 -21.81 11.97
N ASP A 835 24.00 -22.34 13.16
CA ASP A 835 23.08 -22.19 14.28
C ASP A 835 23.41 -20.92 15.07
N TYR A 836 22.53 -19.93 14.99
CA TYR A 836 22.61 -18.70 15.73
C TYR A 836 21.82 -18.73 17.05
N SER A 837 21.09 -19.80 17.34
CA SER A 837 20.22 -19.85 18.51
C SER A 837 21.00 -19.88 19.84
N THR A 838 22.27 -20.31 19.80
CA THR A 838 23.16 -20.28 20.96
C THR A 838 23.62 -18.87 21.27
N ASP A 839 23.94 -18.09 20.23
CA ASP A 839 24.40 -16.70 20.37
C ASP A 839 23.24 -15.73 20.63
N PHE A 840 22.07 -16.03 20.05
CA PHE A 840 20.84 -15.22 20.09
C PHE A 840 19.63 -16.09 20.44
N PRO A 841 19.46 -16.53 21.72
CA PRO A 841 18.41 -17.46 22.10
C PRO A 841 17.00 -16.84 22.18
N ILE A 842 16.93 -15.49 22.22
CA ILE A 842 15.67 -14.77 22.37
C ILE A 842 15.15 -14.38 20.98
N ILE A 843 13.88 -14.74 20.70
CA ILE A 843 13.21 -14.35 19.45
C ILE A 843 12.67 -12.94 19.62
N LEU A 844 13.16 -12.01 18.78
CA LEU A 844 12.66 -10.65 18.71
C LEU A 844 11.42 -10.58 17.79
N THR A 845 10.34 -10.04 18.30
CA THR A 845 9.18 -9.62 17.53
C THR A 845 9.04 -8.11 17.57
N SER A 846 8.40 -7.52 16.57
CA SER A 846 8.12 -6.09 16.55
C SER A 846 6.61 -5.83 16.43
N GLY A 847 6.16 -4.73 16.99
CA GLY A 847 4.76 -4.28 16.92
C GLY A 847 4.66 -2.79 16.64
N ARG A 848 3.44 -2.35 16.33
CA ARG A 848 3.14 -0.92 16.18
C ARG A 848 2.75 -0.32 17.50
N LEU A 849 2.91 0.99 17.59
CA LEU A 849 2.38 1.83 18.66
C LEU A 849 1.22 2.66 18.07
N VAL A 850 0.27 3.07 18.92
CA VAL A 850 -0.88 3.85 18.44
C VAL A 850 -0.46 5.25 17.97
N GLU A 851 0.65 5.76 18.46
CA GLU A 851 1.23 7.07 18.13
C GLU A 851 2.03 7.07 16.82
N TYR A 852 2.48 5.90 16.38
CA TYR A 852 3.38 5.81 15.22
C TYR A 852 2.78 4.92 14.12
N GLU A 853 2.64 5.50 12.93
CA GLU A 853 2.20 4.74 11.76
C GLU A 853 3.38 4.07 11.04
N GLY A 854 3.15 3.01 10.27
CA GLY A 854 4.10 2.35 9.38
C GLY A 854 5.52 2.28 9.93
N GLY A 855 6.47 2.84 9.21
CA GLY A 855 7.86 3.07 9.65
C GLY A 855 8.04 4.26 10.59
N GLY A 856 6.98 5.00 10.90
CA GLY A 856 7.00 6.22 11.67
C GLY A 856 7.52 7.44 10.90
N ASP A 857 7.56 7.38 9.60
CA ASP A 857 8.18 8.38 8.74
C ASP A 857 7.60 9.77 8.97
N GLU A 858 6.28 9.90 8.92
CA GLU A 858 5.56 11.14 9.13
C GLU A 858 5.34 11.44 10.61
N THR A 859 4.96 10.44 11.41
CA THR A 859 4.56 10.62 12.80
C THR A 859 5.71 10.98 13.74
N ARG A 860 6.96 10.58 13.43
CA ARG A 860 8.13 10.94 14.23
C ARG A 860 8.46 12.44 14.23
N SER A 861 8.05 13.15 13.20
CA SER A 861 8.23 14.60 13.13
C SER A 861 7.10 15.37 13.80
N ASN A 862 6.03 14.70 14.26
CA ASN A 862 4.91 15.32 14.92
C ASN A 862 5.19 15.50 16.42
N PRO A 863 5.24 16.74 16.93
CA PRO A 863 5.63 17.00 18.31
C PRO A 863 4.63 16.44 19.33
N TRP A 864 3.33 16.45 19.05
CA TRP A 864 2.33 15.93 19.97
C TRP A 864 2.42 14.40 20.12
N LEU A 865 2.69 13.70 19.04
CA LEU A 865 2.87 12.24 19.10
C LEU A 865 4.17 11.87 19.83
N ALA A 866 5.23 12.67 19.67
CA ALA A 866 6.47 12.49 20.39
C ALA A 866 6.32 12.72 21.91
N GLU A 867 5.42 13.63 22.34
CA GLU A 867 5.09 13.81 23.76
C GLU A 867 4.31 12.63 24.34
N LEU A 868 3.40 12.03 23.55
CA LEU A 868 2.62 10.87 24.01
C LEU A 868 3.48 9.61 24.13
N GLN A 869 4.46 9.43 23.24
CA GLN A 869 5.36 8.28 23.23
C GLN A 869 6.77 8.74 22.83
N GLN A 870 7.62 8.98 23.79
CA GLN A 870 8.93 9.59 23.57
C GLN A 870 9.96 8.58 23.06
N ASP A 871 9.96 7.37 23.60
CA ASP A 871 10.96 6.35 23.36
C ASP A 871 10.36 5.02 22.91
N MET A 872 11.14 4.29 22.14
CA MET A 872 10.87 2.89 21.84
C MET A 872 11.17 2.04 23.09
N PHE A 873 10.31 1.07 23.39
CA PHE A 873 10.48 0.16 24.52
C PHE A 873 10.55 -1.29 24.08
N VAL A 874 11.06 -2.14 24.94
CA VAL A 874 11.09 -3.58 24.77
C VAL A 874 10.29 -4.23 25.92
N GLU A 875 9.34 -5.08 25.54
CA GLU A 875 8.63 -5.94 26.47
C GLU A 875 9.39 -7.26 26.56
N ILE A 876 9.76 -7.64 27.75
CA ILE A 876 10.48 -8.91 28.02
C ILE A 876 9.86 -9.59 29.24
N HIS A 877 9.84 -10.90 29.25
CA HIS A 877 9.34 -11.65 30.40
C HIS A 877 10.25 -11.39 31.63
N PRO A 878 9.68 -11.19 32.85
CA PRO A 878 10.48 -10.83 34.03
C PRO A 878 11.58 -11.83 34.40
N ARG A 879 11.49 -13.07 33.94
CA ARG A 879 12.51 -14.11 34.17
C ARG A 879 13.65 -14.08 33.16
N ASP A 880 13.48 -13.40 32.02
CA ASP A 880 14.47 -13.25 30.95
C ASP A 880 15.23 -11.92 31.13
#